data_705df319195a65ba61abea94dd8b541a
#
_entry.id   705df319195a65ba61abea94dd8b541a
#
_cell.length_a   1.000
_cell.length_b   1.000
_cell.length_c   1.000
_cell.angle_alpha   90.00
_cell.angle_beta   90.00
_cell.angle_gamma   90.00
#
_symmetry.space_group_name_H-M   'P 1'
#
loop_
_entity.id
_entity.type
_entity.pdbx_description
1 polymer ?
#
loop_
_entity_poly.entity_id
_entity_poly.type
_entity_poly.pdbx_seq_one_letter_code
_entity_poly.pdbx_strand_id
1 'polypeptide(L)'
;MKVVNQPIMKKDAMALVTGKPVFTNDKAPKECLIVKLLRSPYANAMIKSINTQFAMKVPGIEAIYTWEDVPQERFTMAGQTYPELSPYDRQILDQHVRYVGDPVAIVAGENEKCVDQAIKMLRVEYEVLPANLDPRKAMDKDTPLVHPEDNWKALCNIGADNKKNLCATEETHEGDVDAVLADCDVVVEHTYHTKANQQAMMETFRTYCFIDEYGRLNVVSSTQIVFHVRRILSNALCIPKSKIRVSKPRIGGGFGAKQSSISEVYPAFVTWMTKKPSKIIFSREESQIASSPRHEMQVTVRVGANKNGKIRAIDVYTLSNTGAYGEHGPTTVGLSGHKSIPLYRDLEAHRFAYDVVYTNRMSAGAYRGYGATQGVFALESAVSELAAKIGMDPTKIREMNMVREGDVMPAYYGETANSCALDRCLARAKEMIKWDEKYPCKDMGNGKVRSVGLSMAMQGSGISGVDVGSATIKLNDDGLYTLSIAAADMGTGCDTILAQMAAECLECSIDDIMVSGADTDTSPYDSGSYASSSTYVTGKAVERACEKLKGHIFNKAAEMMEVADTDTLEFDGKKVRDAESGKEVSLVDIATASMCNNNETFQVTETNSSPVSPPPFMVGMVEIELDKETGHIEILDYVAVVDCGTPVNPNLARVQVEGGLGQGIGMALYEGVDYTPNGYVKQNSFMQYKVPARVDVGKLRVEFESSYEPTGPFGAKSIGEIVINTPSPALAHAVFNATGLWIRELPITSEKIVMGLLEKK
;
A
#
# COMPACT_ATOMS: atom_id res chain seq x y z
N MET A 1 9.14 27.39 -9.84
CA MET A 1 9.73 26.39 -8.92
C MET A 1 11.17 26.13 -9.36
N LYS A 2 12.12 26.21 -8.41
CA LYS A 2 13.57 26.03 -8.70
C LYS A 2 14.04 24.60 -8.41
N VAL A 3 13.42 23.93 -7.45
CA VAL A 3 13.78 22.60 -6.91
C VAL A 3 12.66 21.58 -7.11
N VAL A 4 11.42 21.94 -6.84
CA VAL A 4 10.23 21.10 -7.11
C VAL A 4 10.03 21.00 -8.62
N ASN A 5 9.59 19.83 -9.08
CA ASN A 5 9.48 19.44 -10.49
C ASN A 5 10.84 19.32 -11.22
N GLN A 6 11.92 19.08 -10.48
CA GLN A 6 13.25 18.82 -11.02
C GLN A 6 13.65 17.35 -10.80
N PRO A 7 14.39 16.72 -11.75
CA PRO A 7 14.80 15.32 -11.67
C PRO A 7 16.05 15.15 -10.77
N ILE A 8 15.93 15.51 -9.50
CA ILE A 8 17.03 15.46 -8.55
C ILE A 8 17.35 14.00 -8.16
N MET A 9 18.64 13.70 -7.99
CA MET A 9 19.11 12.39 -7.55
C MET A 9 18.65 12.10 -6.13
N LYS A 10 18.28 10.84 -5.85
CA LYS A 10 17.91 10.39 -4.51
C LYS A 10 19.03 10.66 -3.50
N LYS A 11 18.70 11.25 -2.32
CA LYS A 11 19.69 11.62 -1.30
C LYS A 11 20.53 10.44 -0.80
N ASP A 12 19.98 9.23 -0.78
CA ASP A 12 20.68 8.02 -0.35
C ASP A 12 21.24 7.15 -1.50
N ALA A 13 21.15 7.63 -2.75
CA ALA A 13 21.56 6.85 -3.92
C ALA A 13 22.98 6.29 -3.80
N MET A 14 23.95 7.11 -3.39
CA MET A 14 25.36 6.69 -3.25
C MET A 14 25.54 5.63 -2.16
N ALA A 15 24.82 5.71 -1.05
CA ALA A 15 24.87 4.70 0.00
C ALA A 15 24.35 3.34 -0.50
N LEU A 16 23.26 3.35 -1.27
CA LEU A 16 22.65 2.13 -1.82
C LEU A 16 23.55 1.47 -2.88
N VAL A 17 24.04 2.23 -3.87
CA VAL A 17 24.84 1.66 -4.97
C VAL A 17 26.26 1.26 -4.53
N THR A 18 26.77 1.80 -3.43
CA THR A 18 28.07 1.42 -2.86
C THR A 18 27.97 0.35 -1.78
N GLY A 19 26.74 -0.15 -1.48
CA GLY A 19 26.52 -1.26 -0.55
C GLY A 19 26.81 -0.91 0.91
N LYS A 20 26.59 0.34 1.35
CA LYS A 20 26.72 0.69 2.77
C LYS A 20 25.67 -0.05 3.60
N PRO A 21 26.02 -0.53 4.81
CA PRO A 21 25.06 -1.23 5.68
C PRO A 21 24.03 -0.23 6.22
N VAL A 22 22.79 -0.37 5.78
CA VAL A 22 21.69 0.57 6.07
C VAL A 22 20.35 -0.12 6.43
N PHE A 23 20.26 -1.44 6.27
CA PHE A 23 19.04 -2.22 6.51
C PHE A 23 18.96 -2.76 7.95
N THR A 24 17.80 -3.27 8.35
CA THR A 24 17.55 -3.74 9.73
C THR A 24 18.58 -4.76 10.21
N ASN A 25 18.91 -5.76 9.39
CA ASN A 25 19.88 -6.79 9.78
C ASN A 25 21.32 -6.24 9.94
N ASP A 26 21.64 -5.16 9.22
CA ASP A 26 22.96 -4.52 9.33
C ASP A 26 23.14 -3.77 10.66
N LYS A 27 22.04 -3.44 11.34
CA LYS A 27 22.01 -2.75 12.64
C LYS A 27 22.06 -3.72 13.82
N ALA A 28 21.72 -4.99 13.61
CA ALA A 28 21.72 -5.98 14.67
C ALA A 28 23.15 -6.46 14.98
N PRO A 29 23.59 -6.49 16.27
CA PRO A 29 24.87 -7.06 16.66
C PRO A 29 24.91 -8.58 16.37
N LYS A 30 26.12 -9.12 16.23
CA LYS A 30 26.30 -10.55 15.95
C LYS A 30 25.86 -11.43 17.12
N GLU A 31 25.96 -10.93 18.34
CA GLU A 31 25.73 -11.65 19.61
C GLU A 31 24.28 -11.50 20.11
N CYS A 32 23.30 -11.23 19.25
CA CYS A 32 21.90 -11.23 19.64
C CYS A 32 21.26 -12.61 19.49
N LEU A 33 20.26 -12.91 20.32
CA LEU A 33 19.46 -14.13 20.18
C LEU A 33 18.79 -14.19 18.82
N ILE A 34 18.82 -15.36 18.21
CA ILE A 34 18.04 -15.67 17.00
C ILE A 34 16.69 -16.19 17.42
N VAL A 35 15.63 -15.58 16.90
CA VAL A 35 14.24 -15.99 17.13
C VAL A 35 13.70 -16.65 15.87
N LYS A 36 13.12 -17.84 16.02
CA LYS A 36 12.34 -18.53 14.97
C LYS A 36 11.03 -19.07 15.55
N LEU A 37 10.10 -19.39 14.66
CA LEU A 37 8.76 -19.85 15.00
C LEU A 37 8.57 -21.31 14.58
N LEU A 38 8.04 -22.12 15.49
CA LEU A 38 7.36 -23.35 15.09
C LEU A 38 6.00 -22.94 14.53
N ARG A 39 5.64 -23.47 13.36
CA ARG A 39 4.41 -23.13 12.67
C ARG A 39 3.47 -24.33 12.56
N SER A 40 2.17 -24.08 12.57
CA SER A 40 1.14 -25.11 12.44
C SER A 40 1.19 -25.79 11.07
N PRO A 41 1.16 -27.13 11.03
CA PRO A 41 0.96 -27.91 9.81
C PRO A 41 -0.53 -28.07 9.46
N TYR A 42 -1.44 -27.58 10.30
CA TYR A 42 -2.89 -27.74 10.13
C TYR A 42 -3.58 -26.41 9.88
N ALA A 43 -4.61 -26.46 9.04
CA ALA A 43 -5.43 -25.29 8.71
C ALA A 43 -6.38 -24.90 9.84
N ASN A 44 -6.78 -25.86 10.69
CA ASN A 44 -7.65 -25.62 11.84
C ASN A 44 -7.40 -26.71 12.88
N ALA A 45 -6.88 -26.35 14.05
CA ALA A 45 -6.61 -27.31 15.11
C ALA A 45 -6.52 -26.64 16.50
N MET A 46 -6.86 -27.38 17.56
CA MET A 46 -6.57 -27.03 18.93
C MET A 46 -5.27 -27.69 19.36
N ILE A 47 -4.37 -26.93 19.97
CA ILE A 47 -3.16 -27.46 20.59
C ILE A 47 -3.55 -28.08 21.96
N LYS A 48 -3.33 -29.40 22.11
CA LYS A 48 -3.57 -30.11 23.35
C LYS A 48 -2.41 -30.00 24.34
N SER A 49 -1.18 -30.14 23.81
CA SER A 49 0.05 -30.03 24.58
C SER A 49 1.25 -29.71 23.71
N ILE A 50 2.25 -29.06 24.31
CA ILE A 50 3.56 -28.82 23.68
C ILE A 50 4.65 -29.32 24.61
N ASN A 51 5.38 -30.37 24.24
CA ASN A 51 6.52 -30.86 25.03
C ASN A 51 7.80 -30.13 24.59
N THR A 52 8.29 -29.25 25.46
CA THR A 52 9.49 -28.44 25.26
C THR A 52 10.75 -29.01 25.93
N GLN A 53 10.62 -30.05 26.79
CA GLN A 53 11.69 -30.54 27.69
C GLN A 53 12.98 -30.94 26.97
N PHE A 54 12.87 -31.61 25.81
CA PHE A 54 14.04 -32.04 25.07
C PHE A 54 14.62 -30.88 24.24
N ALA A 55 13.77 -30.03 23.69
CA ALA A 55 14.19 -28.85 22.93
C ALA A 55 14.97 -27.86 23.80
N MET A 56 14.55 -27.64 25.05
CA MET A 56 15.24 -26.80 26.05
C MET A 56 16.64 -27.30 26.41
N LYS A 57 16.93 -28.59 26.22
CA LYS A 57 18.26 -29.16 26.50
C LYS A 57 19.25 -28.99 25.33
N VAL A 58 18.84 -28.45 24.21
CA VAL A 58 19.75 -28.15 23.09
C VAL A 58 20.71 -27.05 23.53
N PRO A 59 22.04 -27.28 23.47
CA PRO A 59 23.02 -26.26 23.87
C PRO A 59 22.85 -24.98 23.04
N GLY A 60 22.82 -23.83 23.72
CA GLY A 60 22.63 -22.51 23.12
C GLY A 60 21.15 -22.06 23.02
N ILE A 61 20.20 -22.86 23.48
CA ILE A 61 18.81 -22.40 23.61
C ILE A 61 18.66 -21.56 24.90
N GLU A 62 18.12 -20.36 24.73
CA GLU A 62 17.82 -19.44 25.82
C GLU A 62 16.39 -19.59 26.35
N ALA A 63 15.41 -19.67 25.46
CA ALA A 63 14.01 -19.75 25.84
C ALA A 63 13.15 -20.40 24.73
N ILE A 64 12.08 -21.04 25.16
CA ILE A 64 10.98 -21.52 24.31
C ILE A 64 9.69 -21.06 24.97
N TYR A 65 8.85 -20.34 24.20
CA TYR A 65 7.57 -19.84 24.66
C TYR A 65 6.43 -20.46 23.87
N THR A 66 5.35 -20.77 24.58
CA THR A 66 4.11 -21.33 24.04
C THR A 66 2.94 -20.39 24.28
N TRP A 67 1.74 -20.77 23.86
CA TRP A 67 0.53 -19.98 24.11
C TRP A 67 0.25 -19.75 25.62
N GLU A 68 0.77 -20.60 26.51
CA GLU A 68 0.64 -20.46 27.96
C GLU A 68 1.53 -19.35 28.54
N ASP A 69 2.59 -18.97 27.85
CA ASP A 69 3.62 -18.01 28.30
C ASP A 69 3.37 -16.56 27.88
N VAL A 70 2.43 -16.33 26.96
CA VAL A 70 2.16 -15.02 26.36
C VAL A 70 0.92 -14.35 26.95
N PRO A 71 0.81 -13.01 26.89
CA PRO A 71 -0.43 -12.32 27.24
C PRO A 71 -1.62 -12.84 26.43
N GLN A 72 -2.77 -13.03 27.11
CA GLN A 72 -3.98 -13.59 26.51
C GLN A 72 -4.89 -12.53 25.86
N GLU A 73 -4.51 -11.25 25.91
CA GLU A 73 -5.24 -10.18 25.28
C GLU A 73 -5.17 -10.27 23.76
N ARG A 74 -6.32 -10.03 23.11
CA ARG A 74 -6.39 -9.97 21.66
C ARG A 74 -6.03 -8.57 21.16
N PHE A 75 -5.33 -8.54 20.05
CA PHE A 75 -4.90 -7.32 19.35
C PHE A 75 -5.07 -7.49 17.84
N THR A 76 -4.80 -6.44 17.06
CA THR A 76 -4.69 -6.51 15.61
C THR A 76 -3.25 -6.23 15.18
N MET A 77 -2.78 -6.89 14.12
CA MET A 77 -1.49 -6.56 13.48
C MET A 77 -1.60 -5.42 12.47
N ALA A 78 -2.81 -4.98 12.13
CA ALA A 78 -3.03 -3.91 11.18
C ALA A 78 -2.57 -2.56 11.73
N GLY A 79 -1.79 -1.84 10.94
CA GLY A 79 -1.33 -0.50 11.26
C GLY A 79 -1.99 0.55 10.38
N GLN A 80 -3.14 1.03 10.81
CA GLN A 80 -3.90 2.08 10.15
C GLN A 80 -4.51 2.94 11.26
N THR A 81 -5.33 3.84 11.04
CA THR A 81 -6.07 4.76 11.92
C THR A 81 -6.15 4.40 13.42
N TYR A 82 -6.76 5.25 14.23
CA TYR A 82 -7.21 4.93 15.58
C TYR A 82 -8.48 5.73 15.90
N PRO A 83 -9.57 5.11 16.37
CA PRO A 83 -9.72 3.65 16.59
C PRO A 83 -9.60 2.87 15.28
N GLU A 84 -8.98 1.66 15.35
CA GLU A 84 -8.85 0.81 14.18
C GLU A 84 -10.21 0.25 13.75
N LEU A 85 -10.46 0.23 12.43
CA LEU A 85 -11.55 -0.54 11.81
C LEU A 85 -11.24 -2.05 11.77
N SER A 86 -10.00 -2.43 12.07
CA SER A 86 -9.54 -3.82 12.09
C SER A 86 -9.97 -4.53 13.37
N PRO A 87 -10.45 -5.77 13.31
CA PRO A 87 -10.83 -6.52 14.50
C PRO A 87 -9.63 -6.92 15.35
N TYR A 88 -9.86 -7.02 16.65
CA TYR A 88 -8.95 -7.55 17.67
C TYR A 88 -9.22 -9.05 17.79
N ASP A 89 -8.61 -9.83 16.91
CA ASP A 89 -8.89 -11.25 16.72
C ASP A 89 -7.64 -12.14 16.89
N ARG A 90 -6.45 -11.57 17.11
CA ARG A 90 -5.17 -12.27 17.19
C ARG A 90 -4.54 -12.17 18.58
N GLN A 91 -3.83 -13.23 18.99
CA GLN A 91 -2.89 -13.25 20.12
C GLN A 91 -1.45 -13.41 19.60
N ILE A 92 -0.43 -13.24 20.46
CA ILE A 92 0.98 -13.50 20.10
C ILE A 92 1.15 -14.96 19.68
N LEU A 93 0.66 -15.88 20.50
CA LEU A 93 0.48 -17.30 20.25
C LEU A 93 -0.92 -17.68 20.76
N ASP A 94 -1.66 -18.46 20.01
CA ASP A 94 -3.00 -18.91 20.38
C ASP A 94 -3.02 -20.44 20.50
N GLN A 95 -3.81 -20.97 21.41
CA GLN A 95 -4.07 -22.40 21.51
C GLN A 95 -4.82 -22.92 20.29
N HIS A 96 -5.65 -22.09 19.67
CA HIS A 96 -6.38 -22.38 18.44
C HIS A 96 -5.58 -21.87 17.23
N VAL A 97 -4.98 -22.77 16.46
CA VAL A 97 -4.33 -22.43 15.18
C VAL A 97 -5.35 -22.45 14.06
N ARG A 98 -5.32 -21.42 13.19
CA ARG A 98 -6.40 -21.14 12.24
C ARG A 98 -6.01 -21.22 10.78
N TYR A 99 -4.71 -21.39 10.47
CA TYR A 99 -4.23 -21.63 9.10
C TYR A 99 -2.89 -22.40 9.12
N VAL A 100 -2.53 -23.02 8.00
CA VAL A 100 -1.22 -23.66 7.83
C VAL A 100 -0.14 -22.58 7.77
N GLY A 101 0.72 -22.53 8.78
CA GLY A 101 1.72 -21.48 8.96
C GLY A 101 1.49 -20.57 10.18
N ASP A 102 0.37 -20.72 10.87
CA ASP A 102 0.09 -20.00 12.12
C ASP A 102 1.15 -20.29 13.18
N PRO A 103 1.64 -19.31 13.96
CA PRO A 103 2.68 -19.53 14.94
C PRO A 103 2.18 -20.37 16.13
N VAL A 104 2.98 -21.38 16.51
CA VAL A 104 2.69 -22.35 17.58
C VAL A 104 3.60 -22.15 18.79
N ALA A 105 4.88 -21.88 18.55
CA ALA A 105 5.85 -21.61 19.60
C ALA A 105 6.95 -20.66 19.11
N ILE A 106 7.50 -19.88 20.03
CA ILE A 106 8.65 -19.00 19.80
C ILE A 106 9.88 -19.69 20.39
N VAL A 107 10.93 -19.88 19.60
CA VAL A 107 12.21 -20.46 20.04
C VAL A 107 13.31 -19.42 19.87
N ALA A 108 14.05 -19.17 20.95
CA ALA A 108 15.14 -18.21 21.00
C ALA A 108 16.46 -18.87 21.44
N GLY A 109 17.53 -18.62 20.72
CA GLY A 109 18.84 -19.19 21.02
C GLY A 109 19.99 -18.39 20.42
N GLU A 110 21.21 -18.78 20.72
CA GLU A 110 22.45 -18.07 20.37
C GLU A 110 22.75 -18.04 18.86
N ASN A 111 22.25 -19.03 18.12
CA ASN A 111 22.48 -19.14 16.68
C ASN A 111 21.38 -19.95 15.97
N GLU A 112 21.32 -19.85 14.66
CA GLU A 112 20.28 -20.52 13.85
C GLU A 112 20.31 -22.04 14.00
N LYS A 113 21.52 -22.66 14.10
CA LYS A 113 21.66 -24.11 14.17
C LYS A 113 21.01 -24.69 15.43
N CYS A 114 21.25 -24.07 16.62
CA CYS A 114 20.62 -24.56 17.86
C CYS A 114 19.11 -24.35 17.84
N VAL A 115 18.64 -23.21 17.30
CA VAL A 115 17.21 -22.92 17.20
C VAL A 115 16.51 -23.90 16.25
N ASP A 116 17.07 -24.17 15.08
CA ASP A 116 16.53 -25.16 14.11
C ASP A 116 16.50 -26.57 14.69
N GLN A 117 17.53 -26.93 15.44
CA GLN A 117 17.57 -28.21 16.15
C GLN A 117 16.48 -28.32 17.22
N ALA A 118 16.31 -27.27 18.02
CA ALA A 118 15.28 -27.23 19.06
C ALA A 118 13.86 -27.32 18.47
N ILE A 119 13.59 -26.57 17.38
CA ILE A 119 12.29 -26.62 16.69
C ILE A 119 11.96 -28.06 16.25
N LYS A 120 12.94 -28.81 15.70
CA LYS A 120 12.75 -30.22 15.28
C LYS A 120 12.49 -31.15 16.46
N MET A 121 12.91 -30.78 17.66
CA MET A 121 12.72 -31.59 18.88
C MET A 121 11.42 -31.29 19.63
N LEU A 122 10.73 -30.19 19.30
CA LEU A 122 9.42 -29.90 19.83
C LEU A 122 8.40 -30.98 19.43
N ARG A 123 7.56 -31.37 20.36
CA ARG A 123 6.47 -32.33 20.12
C ARG A 123 5.16 -31.66 20.49
N VAL A 124 4.30 -31.49 19.50
CA VAL A 124 2.98 -30.86 19.65
C VAL A 124 1.91 -31.91 19.38
N GLU A 125 0.97 -32.00 20.30
CA GLU A 125 -0.24 -32.80 20.14
C GLU A 125 -1.38 -31.89 19.71
N TYR A 126 -2.02 -32.21 18.60
CA TYR A 126 -3.12 -31.43 18.04
C TYR A 126 -4.42 -32.24 18.04
N GLU A 127 -5.52 -31.56 18.30
CA GLU A 127 -6.85 -31.99 17.89
C GLU A 127 -7.18 -31.26 16.59
N VAL A 128 -7.16 -31.99 15.49
CA VAL A 128 -7.44 -31.40 14.15
C VAL A 128 -8.95 -31.22 14.01
N LEU A 129 -9.33 -30.01 13.59
CA LEU A 129 -10.72 -29.59 13.40
C LEU A 129 -11.04 -29.47 11.90
N PRO A 130 -12.33 -29.56 11.51
CA PRO A 130 -12.76 -29.23 10.17
C PRO A 130 -12.35 -27.80 9.80
N ALA A 131 -11.91 -27.58 8.56
CA ALA A 131 -11.45 -26.28 8.08
C ALA A 131 -12.30 -25.81 6.88
N ASN A 132 -12.63 -24.53 6.83
CA ASN A 132 -13.21 -23.88 5.66
C ASN A 132 -12.13 -23.16 4.86
N LEU A 133 -11.90 -23.59 3.62
CA LEU A 133 -10.96 -22.97 2.69
C LEU A 133 -11.66 -22.24 1.53
N ASP A 134 -13.01 -22.27 1.46
CA ASP A 134 -13.79 -21.62 0.39
C ASP A 134 -14.53 -20.38 0.93
N PRO A 135 -14.15 -19.15 0.51
CA PRO A 135 -14.82 -17.94 1.00
C PRO A 135 -16.32 -17.88 0.65
N ARG A 136 -16.74 -18.54 -0.44
CA ARG A 136 -18.16 -18.56 -0.86
C ARG A 136 -19.05 -19.32 0.11
N LYS A 137 -18.46 -20.22 0.91
CA LYS A 137 -19.17 -21.04 1.90
C LYS A 137 -18.96 -20.54 3.32
N ALA A 138 -18.22 -19.45 3.51
CA ALA A 138 -17.83 -19.00 4.83
C ALA A 138 -19.02 -18.72 5.76
N MET A 139 -20.10 -18.17 5.21
CA MET A 139 -21.31 -17.80 5.96
C MET A 139 -22.38 -18.89 5.95
N ASP A 140 -22.15 -20.06 5.34
CA ASP A 140 -23.09 -21.17 5.37
C ASP A 140 -23.28 -21.70 6.80
N LYS A 141 -24.49 -22.08 7.14
CA LYS A 141 -24.90 -22.45 8.52
C LYS A 141 -24.04 -23.54 9.16
N ASP A 142 -23.55 -24.49 8.35
CA ASP A 142 -22.80 -25.66 8.84
C ASP A 142 -21.28 -25.46 8.69
N THR A 143 -20.83 -24.26 8.29
CA THR A 143 -19.41 -23.97 8.13
C THR A 143 -18.73 -23.77 9.49
N PRO A 144 -17.58 -24.40 9.73
CA PRO A 144 -16.82 -24.20 10.97
C PRO A 144 -16.49 -22.72 11.19
N LEU A 145 -16.64 -22.26 12.44
CA LEU A 145 -16.27 -20.89 12.81
C LEU A 145 -14.74 -20.77 12.96
N VAL A 146 -14.20 -19.73 12.34
CA VAL A 146 -12.77 -19.39 12.49
C VAL A 146 -12.52 -18.69 13.82
N HIS A 147 -13.46 -17.84 14.26
CA HIS A 147 -13.41 -17.11 15.53
C HIS A 147 -14.65 -17.41 16.40
N PRO A 148 -14.71 -18.59 17.05
CA PRO A 148 -15.82 -18.92 17.93
C PRO A 148 -15.74 -18.23 19.30
N GLU A 149 -14.61 -17.63 19.68
CA GLU A 149 -14.35 -17.03 20.98
C GLU A 149 -15.19 -15.77 21.25
N ASP A 150 -15.56 -15.56 22.52
CA ASP A 150 -16.38 -14.42 22.95
C ASP A 150 -15.56 -13.14 23.19
N ASN A 151 -14.24 -13.24 23.32
CA ASN A 151 -13.34 -12.08 23.48
C ASN A 151 -12.87 -11.46 22.14
N TRP A 152 -13.41 -11.93 21.02
CA TRP A 152 -13.32 -11.24 19.74
C TRP A 152 -14.01 -9.87 19.84
N LYS A 153 -13.40 -8.81 19.32
CA LYS A 153 -14.00 -7.46 19.34
C LYS A 153 -13.51 -6.59 18.17
N ALA A 154 -14.33 -5.63 17.79
CA ALA A 154 -13.94 -4.48 16.96
C ALA A 154 -14.12 -3.20 17.79
N LEU A 155 -13.28 -2.18 17.55
CA LEU A 155 -13.37 -0.89 18.24
C LEU A 155 -14.42 0.02 17.60
N CYS A 156 -14.80 -0.26 16.36
CA CYS A 156 -15.82 0.47 15.59
C CYS A 156 -16.89 -0.50 15.09
N ASN A 157 -18.05 0.04 14.74
CA ASN A 157 -19.05 -0.75 14.01
C ASN A 157 -18.58 -0.95 12.58
N ILE A 158 -18.31 -2.18 12.21
CA ILE A 158 -17.89 -2.62 10.87
C ILE A 158 -18.87 -3.63 10.26
N GLY A 159 -20.06 -3.78 10.84
CA GLY A 159 -21.06 -4.75 10.38
C GLY A 159 -20.68 -6.22 10.64
N ALA A 160 -19.72 -6.49 11.54
CA ALA A 160 -19.20 -7.83 11.77
C ALA A 160 -20.15 -8.75 12.51
N ASP A 161 -20.08 -10.05 12.19
CA ASP A 161 -20.71 -11.14 12.94
C ASP A 161 -19.75 -12.36 12.91
N ASN A 162 -18.85 -12.45 13.90
CA ASN A 162 -17.87 -13.53 13.95
C ASN A 162 -18.52 -14.93 14.10
N LYS A 163 -19.77 -15.01 14.59
CA LYS A 163 -20.55 -16.25 14.66
C LYS A 163 -21.13 -16.69 13.31
N LYS A 164 -20.89 -15.90 12.24
CA LYS A 164 -21.17 -16.24 10.85
C LYS A 164 -19.93 -16.17 9.95
N ASN A 165 -18.73 -16.14 10.53
CA ASN A 165 -17.50 -15.88 9.81
C ASN A 165 -17.50 -14.56 9.00
N LEU A 166 -18.35 -13.59 9.35
CA LEU A 166 -18.42 -12.27 8.73
C LEU A 166 -17.53 -11.30 9.50
N CYS A 167 -16.45 -10.87 8.86
CA CYS A 167 -15.50 -9.91 9.42
C CYS A 167 -15.99 -8.47 9.32
N ALA A 168 -16.60 -8.12 8.19
CA ALA A 168 -17.18 -6.80 7.97
C ALA A 168 -18.18 -6.83 6.82
N THR A 169 -19.14 -5.90 6.84
CA THR A 169 -20.09 -5.66 5.73
C THR A 169 -20.50 -4.19 5.71
N GLU A 170 -20.75 -3.66 4.53
CA GLU A 170 -21.27 -2.31 4.32
C GLU A 170 -22.06 -2.25 3.02
N GLU A 171 -23.07 -1.39 2.96
CA GLU A 171 -23.76 -1.02 1.74
C GLU A 171 -23.95 0.50 1.69
N THR A 172 -23.65 1.08 0.52
CA THR A 172 -23.91 2.48 0.18
C THR A 172 -24.61 2.57 -1.17
N HIS A 173 -25.59 3.47 -1.31
CA HIS A 173 -26.32 3.65 -2.57
C HIS A 173 -26.85 5.08 -2.72
N GLU A 174 -27.10 5.45 -3.96
CA GLU A 174 -27.83 6.65 -4.35
C GLU A 174 -28.77 6.30 -5.51
N GLY A 175 -30.02 6.72 -5.43
CA GLY A 175 -31.06 6.38 -6.40
C GLY A 175 -31.55 4.92 -6.33
N ASP A 176 -32.47 4.56 -7.22
CA ASP A 176 -33.01 3.20 -7.35
C ASP A 176 -32.29 2.47 -8.49
N VAL A 177 -31.20 1.78 -8.14
CA VAL A 177 -30.33 1.09 -9.10
C VAL A 177 -31.07 0.04 -9.90
N ASP A 178 -31.95 -0.73 -9.26
CA ASP A 178 -32.66 -1.82 -9.93
C ASP A 178 -33.67 -1.28 -10.94
N ALA A 179 -34.40 -0.20 -10.61
CA ALA A 179 -35.30 0.47 -11.53
C ALA A 179 -34.57 1.08 -12.73
N VAL A 180 -33.44 1.76 -12.50
CA VAL A 180 -32.67 2.38 -13.58
C VAL A 180 -32.03 1.32 -14.49
N LEU A 181 -31.50 0.22 -13.94
CA LEU A 181 -30.94 -0.88 -14.74
C LEU A 181 -32.01 -1.56 -15.59
N ALA A 182 -33.24 -1.73 -15.08
CA ALA A 182 -34.36 -2.31 -15.83
C ALA A 182 -34.80 -1.43 -17.00
N ASP A 183 -34.58 -0.11 -16.93
CA ASP A 183 -34.91 0.87 -17.98
C ASP A 183 -33.74 1.14 -18.96
N CYS A 184 -32.58 0.54 -18.74
CA CYS A 184 -31.44 0.67 -19.64
C CYS A 184 -31.61 -0.17 -20.92
N ASP A 185 -31.13 0.37 -22.06
CA ASP A 185 -31.13 -0.37 -23.33
C ASP A 185 -30.21 -1.57 -23.33
N VAL A 186 -29.07 -1.45 -22.66
CA VAL A 186 -28.02 -2.48 -22.59
C VAL A 186 -27.50 -2.57 -21.15
N VAL A 187 -27.48 -3.80 -20.64
CA VAL A 187 -26.91 -4.11 -19.32
C VAL A 187 -25.83 -5.20 -19.46
N VAL A 188 -24.74 -5.03 -18.75
CA VAL A 188 -23.72 -6.03 -18.51
C VAL A 188 -23.78 -6.43 -17.04
N GLU A 189 -23.87 -7.73 -16.77
CA GLU A 189 -23.83 -8.29 -15.42
C GLU A 189 -22.90 -9.49 -15.41
N HIS A 190 -21.79 -9.38 -14.68
CA HIS A 190 -20.80 -10.45 -14.54
C HIS A 190 -20.07 -10.38 -13.22
N THR A 191 -19.54 -11.54 -12.78
CA THR A 191 -18.64 -11.65 -11.64
C THR A 191 -17.21 -11.82 -12.15
N TYR A 192 -16.30 -11.00 -11.60
CA TYR A 192 -14.88 -10.98 -11.88
C TYR A 192 -14.12 -11.52 -10.66
N HIS A 193 -13.15 -12.39 -10.89
CA HIS A 193 -12.39 -13.01 -9.82
C HIS A 193 -10.91 -12.67 -9.88
N THR A 194 -10.36 -12.22 -8.75
CA THR A 194 -8.94 -11.95 -8.57
C THR A 194 -8.38 -12.83 -7.47
N LYS A 195 -7.29 -13.55 -7.74
CA LYS A 195 -6.60 -14.34 -6.72
C LYS A 195 -5.82 -13.45 -5.76
N ALA A 196 -5.51 -13.99 -4.58
CA ALA A 196 -4.49 -13.44 -3.73
C ALA A 196 -3.13 -13.47 -4.44
N ASN A 197 -2.31 -12.43 -4.27
CA ASN A 197 -0.94 -12.38 -4.76
C ASN A 197 -0.01 -11.69 -3.76
N GLN A 198 1.27 -12.10 -3.73
CA GLN A 198 2.27 -11.67 -2.78
C GLN A 198 2.94 -10.36 -3.20
N GLN A 199 3.26 -9.49 -2.23
CA GLN A 199 4.01 -8.25 -2.47
C GLN A 199 5.45 -8.54 -2.95
N ALA A 200 5.99 -9.71 -2.64
CA ALA A 200 7.27 -10.22 -3.11
C ALA A 200 8.45 -9.25 -2.95
N MET A 201 8.42 -8.39 -1.91
CA MET A 201 9.49 -7.44 -1.63
C MET A 201 10.85 -8.15 -1.49
N MET A 202 11.93 -7.52 -1.97
CA MET A 202 13.28 -8.08 -1.94
C MET A 202 13.72 -8.38 -0.50
N GLU A 203 13.55 -7.43 0.40
CA GLU A 203 13.79 -7.59 1.83
C GLU A 203 12.58 -8.25 2.49
N THR A 204 12.77 -9.47 3.00
CA THR A 204 11.76 -10.19 3.80
C THR A 204 11.46 -9.48 5.12
N PHE A 205 10.45 -9.91 5.87
CA PHE A 205 10.15 -9.36 7.18
C PHE A 205 11.31 -9.60 8.15
N ARG A 206 11.70 -8.55 8.89
CA ARG A 206 12.79 -8.62 9.85
C ARG A 206 12.73 -7.53 10.89
N THR A 207 13.08 -7.89 12.12
CA THR A 207 13.06 -7.01 13.29
C THR A 207 14.18 -7.39 14.25
N TYR A 208 14.80 -6.37 14.82
CA TYR A 208 15.80 -6.46 15.89
C TYR A 208 15.30 -5.68 17.09
N CYS A 209 15.43 -6.24 18.29
CA CYS A 209 15.01 -5.63 19.56
C CYS A 209 16.10 -5.68 20.61
N PHE A 210 16.14 -4.67 21.49
CA PHE A 210 17.02 -4.61 22.66
C PHE A 210 16.41 -3.74 23.76
N ILE A 211 16.91 -3.89 24.99
CA ILE A 211 16.55 -3.00 26.11
C ILE A 211 17.64 -1.94 26.23
N ASP A 212 17.24 -0.66 26.30
CA ASP A 212 18.18 0.44 26.54
C ASP A 212 18.55 0.62 28.01
N GLU A 213 19.45 1.57 28.29
CA GLU A 213 19.91 1.91 29.66
C GLU A 213 18.79 2.46 30.56
N TYR A 214 17.67 2.90 30.01
CA TYR A 214 16.49 3.34 30.74
C TYR A 214 15.44 2.22 30.93
N GLY A 215 15.78 0.99 30.54
CA GLY A 215 14.88 -0.18 30.65
C GLY A 215 13.73 -0.16 29.66
N ARG A 216 13.86 0.58 28.54
CA ARG A 216 12.83 0.62 27.48
C ARG A 216 13.15 -0.39 26.38
N LEU A 217 12.10 -0.95 25.81
CA LEU A 217 12.18 -1.82 24.65
C LEU A 217 12.39 -0.98 23.38
N ASN A 218 13.53 -1.14 22.76
CA ASN A 218 13.85 -0.54 21.46
C ASN A 218 13.63 -1.58 20.35
N VAL A 219 12.88 -1.20 19.33
CA VAL A 219 12.50 -2.01 18.18
C VAL A 219 13.00 -1.35 16.91
N VAL A 220 13.95 -1.99 16.26
CA VAL A 220 14.48 -1.60 14.94
C VAL A 220 13.84 -2.50 13.91
N SER A 221 12.91 -1.97 13.11
CA SER A 221 12.13 -2.77 12.19
C SER A 221 12.08 -2.20 10.78
N SER A 222 12.00 -3.10 9.82
CA SER A 222 11.68 -2.79 8.43
C SER A 222 10.15 -2.58 8.30
N THR A 223 9.66 -1.44 8.80
CA THR A 223 8.23 -1.12 8.87
C THR A 223 7.88 0.21 8.21
N GLN A 224 6.65 0.31 7.67
CA GLN A 224 6.08 1.53 7.09
C GLN A 224 5.41 2.43 8.15
N ILE A 225 5.23 1.94 9.40
CA ILE A 225 4.25 2.45 10.36
C ILE A 225 4.79 2.49 11.82
N VAL A 226 5.90 3.18 12.06
CA VAL A 226 6.60 3.13 13.36
C VAL A 226 5.71 3.43 14.57
N PHE A 227 4.80 4.41 14.49
CA PHE A 227 3.89 4.76 15.58
C PHE A 227 2.80 3.71 15.80
N HIS A 228 2.32 3.07 14.73
CA HIS A 228 1.36 1.98 14.86
C HIS A 228 2.02 0.71 15.38
N VAL A 229 3.25 0.38 14.97
CA VAL A 229 4.03 -0.72 15.58
C VAL A 229 4.16 -0.51 17.08
N ARG A 230 4.49 0.71 17.54
CA ARG A 230 4.55 1.04 18.99
C ARG A 230 3.21 0.76 19.68
N ARG A 231 2.09 1.14 19.07
CA ARG A 231 0.73 0.88 19.60
C ARG A 231 0.42 -0.62 19.63
N ILE A 232 0.69 -1.34 18.54
CA ILE A 232 0.45 -2.78 18.42
C ILE A 232 1.25 -3.54 19.47
N LEU A 233 2.53 -3.23 19.63
CA LEU A 233 3.39 -3.86 20.63
C LEU A 233 2.94 -3.53 22.05
N SER A 234 2.48 -2.31 22.32
CA SER A 234 1.90 -1.93 23.62
C SER A 234 0.68 -2.80 23.96
N ASN A 235 -0.19 -3.04 22.99
CA ASN A 235 -1.38 -3.89 23.17
C ASN A 235 -0.99 -5.37 23.33
N ALA A 236 -0.14 -5.89 22.44
CA ALA A 236 0.25 -7.30 22.44
C ALA A 236 1.05 -7.71 23.68
N LEU A 237 1.94 -6.83 24.16
CA LEU A 237 2.78 -7.09 25.32
C LEU A 237 2.17 -6.64 26.65
N CYS A 238 1.03 -5.94 26.60
CA CYS A 238 0.37 -5.34 27.77
C CYS A 238 1.29 -4.40 28.56
N ILE A 239 2.11 -3.58 27.85
CA ILE A 239 3.02 -2.61 28.45
C ILE A 239 2.76 -1.19 27.95
N PRO A 240 3.06 -0.13 28.74
CA PRO A 240 2.83 1.24 28.30
C PRO A 240 3.61 1.61 27.04
N LYS A 241 3.01 2.42 26.14
CA LYS A 241 3.68 2.95 24.93
C LYS A 241 4.98 3.69 25.23
N SER A 242 5.07 4.37 26.38
CA SER A 242 6.29 5.06 26.84
C SER A 242 7.47 4.14 27.11
N LYS A 243 7.24 2.85 27.29
CA LYS A 243 8.29 1.82 27.44
C LYS A 243 8.78 1.26 26.11
N ILE A 244 8.27 1.75 24.97
CA ILE A 244 8.59 1.24 23.64
C ILE A 244 9.05 2.40 22.77
N ARG A 245 10.23 2.23 22.15
CA ARG A 245 10.73 3.06 21.05
C ARG A 245 10.78 2.22 19.79
N VAL A 246 10.29 2.75 18.69
CA VAL A 246 10.36 2.09 17.38
C VAL A 246 11.08 3.01 16.40
N SER A 247 12.08 2.47 15.73
CA SER A 247 12.81 3.17 14.68
C SER A 247 12.93 2.31 13.43
N LYS A 248 12.95 2.95 12.27
CA LYS A 248 13.12 2.27 11.00
C LYS A 248 14.45 2.66 10.32
N PRO A 249 15.28 1.69 9.94
CA PRO A 249 16.38 1.90 9.01
C PRO A 249 15.88 1.96 7.56
N ARG A 250 16.75 1.83 6.57
CA ARG A 250 16.32 1.68 5.17
C ARG A 250 15.49 0.42 4.99
N ILE A 251 14.43 0.51 4.17
CA ILE A 251 13.51 -0.59 3.87
C ILE A 251 13.73 -1.07 2.44
N GLY A 252 13.92 -2.37 2.28
CA GLY A 252 14.13 -3.03 0.97
C GLY A 252 12.84 -3.44 0.28
N GLY A 253 11.90 -2.48 0.13
CA GLY A 253 10.56 -2.68 -0.42
C GLY A 253 9.53 -3.00 0.65
N GLY A 254 8.32 -2.52 0.46
CA GLY A 254 7.19 -2.76 1.36
C GLY A 254 5.92 -3.10 0.59
N PHE A 255 5.49 -2.23 -0.31
CA PHE A 255 4.30 -2.37 -1.16
C PHE A 255 3.00 -2.61 -0.39
N GLY A 256 2.96 -2.22 0.90
CA GLY A 256 1.86 -2.49 1.82
C GLY A 256 2.11 -3.68 2.77
N ALA A 257 2.97 -4.65 2.45
CA ALA A 257 3.24 -5.80 3.32
C ALA A 257 3.70 -5.39 4.72
N LYS A 258 4.49 -4.32 4.83
CA LYS A 258 5.06 -3.82 6.08
C LYS A 258 4.19 -2.74 6.76
N GLN A 259 2.92 -2.68 6.38
CA GLN A 259 1.84 -1.95 7.06
C GLN A 259 1.16 -2.81 8.15
N SER A 260 1.49 -4.11 8.22
CA SER A 260 1.13 -5.01 9.32
C SER A 260 2.37 -5.37 10.14
N SER A 261 2.21 -5.55 11.45
CA SER A 261 3.29 -5.93 12.38
C SER A 261 3.55 -7.44 12.34
N ILE A 262 4.07 -7.93 11.22
CA ILE A 262 4.21 -9.38 10.94
C ILE A 262 5.33 -10.02 11.75
N SER A 263 6.48 -9.35 11.91
CA SER A 263 7.66 -9.93 12.57
C SER A 263 7.98 -9.30 13.92
N GLU A 264 7.45 -8.13 14.23
CA GLU A 264 7.88 -7.29 15.35
C GLU A 264 7.55 -7.88 16.71
N VAL A 265 6.38 -8.50 16.84
CA VAL A 265 5.83 -8.97 18.12
C VAL A 265 6.71 -10.03 18.76
N TYR A 266 7.28 -10.94 17.96
CA TYR A 266 8.02 -12.10 18.47
C TYR A 266 9.37 -11.73 19.11
N PRO A 267 10.32 -11.04 18.45
CA PRO A 267 11.56 -10.63 19.10
C PRO A 267 11.31 -9.57 20.18
N ALA A 268 10.27 -8.74 20.05
CA ALA A 268 9.89 -7.79 21.09
C ALA A 268 9.50 -8.53 22.38
N PHE A 269 8.68 -9.59 22.28
CA PHE A 269 8.31 -10.42 23.42
C PHE A 269 9.54 -11.13 24.03
N VAL A 270 10.36 -11.80 23.21
CA VAL A 270 11.59 -12.46 23.66
C VAL A 270 12.51 -11.48 24.40
N THR A 271 12.80 -10.33 23.80
CA THR A 271 13.67 -9.30 24.42
C THR A 271 13.07 -8.76 25.71
N TRP A 272 11.74 -8.53 25.75
CA TRP A 272 11.08 -8.07 26.98
C TRP A 272 11.17 -9.07 28.12
N MET A 273 11.05 -10.38 27.84
CA MET A 273 11.12 -11.43 28.84
C MET A 273 12.57 -11.74 29.27
N THR A 274 13.48 -11.94 28.32
CA THR A 274 14.86 -12.34 28.59
C THR A 274 15.78 -11.19 28.98
N LYS A 275 15.42 -9.94 28.66
CA LYS A 275 16.24 -8.72 28.74
C LYS A 275 17.49 -8.78 27.85
N LYS A 276 17.60 -9.75 26.96
CA LYS A 276 18.67 -9.91 25.99
C LYS A 276 18.25 -9.38 24.62
N PRO A 277 19.17 -8.81 23.83
CA PRO A 277 18.85 -8.43 22.47
C PRO A 277 18.48 -9.65 21.63
N SER A 278 17.49 -9.51 20.77
CA SER A 278 17.02 -10.60 19.91
C SER A 278 16.61 -10.10 18.51
N LYS A 279 16.67 -10.97 17.53
CA LYS A 279 16.23 -10.69 16.16
C LYS A 279 15.50 -11.85 15.53
N ILE A 280 14.59 -11.50 14.62
CA ILE A 280 13.93 -12.42 13.70
C ILE A 280 14.15 -11.98 12.27
N ILE A 281 14.41 -12.92 11.37
CA ILE A 281 14.51 -12.68 9.93
C ILE A 281 13.72 -13.81 9.27
N PHE A 282 12.60 -13.46 8.63
CA PHE A 282 11.84 -14.46 7.87
C PHE A 282 12.62 -14.89 6.63
N SER A 283 12.65 -16.19 6.38
CA SER A 283 13.06 -16.72 5.10
C SER A 283 12.08 -16.30 3.99
N ARG A 284 12.42 -16.54 2.73
CA ARG A 284 11.48 -16.31 1.64
C ARG A 284 10.25 -17.20 1.76
N GLU A 285 10.44 -18.46 2.14
CA GLU A 285 9.33 -19.38 2.38
C GLU A 285 8.40 -18.86 3.48
N GLU A 286 8.93 -18.47 4.63
CA GLU A 286 8.12 -17.90 5.71
C GLU A 286 7.36 -16.64 5.25
N SER A 287 7.98 -15.79 4.44
CA SER A 287 7.34 -14.62 3.87
C SER A 287 6.24 -14.96 2.85
N GLN A 288 6.26 -16.15 2.25
CA GLN A 288 5.22 -16.61 1.32
C GLN A 288 4.05 -17.30 2.02
N ILE A 289 4.30 -17.98 3.15
CA ILE A 289 3.28 -18.81 3.83
C ILE A 289 2.69 -18.18 5.09
N ALA A 290 3.29 -17.12 5.61
CA ALA A 290 2.92 -16.51 6.89
C ALA A 290 3.06 -14.99 6.88
N SER A 291 2.56 -14.37 5.83
CA SER A 291 2.48 -12.92 5.64
C SER A 291 1.03 -12.45 5.50
N SER A 292 0.83 -11.37 4.78
CA SER A 292 -0.51 -10.82 4.46
C SER A 292 -0.57 -10.40 2.99
N PRO A 293 -0.81 -11.36 2.05
CA PRO A 293 -0.94 -11.08 0.63
C PRO A 293 -2.17 -10.23 0.32
N ARG A 294 -2.33 -9.84 -0.97
CA ARG A 294 -3.54 -9.18 -1.48
C ARG A 294 -4.78 -10.03 -1.21
N HIS A 295 -5.88 -9.40 -0.87
CA HIS A 295 -7.19 -10.05 -0.74
C HIS A 295 -7.62 -10.73 -2.05
N GLU A 296 -8.01 -11.99 -1.97
CA GLU A 296 -8.80 -12.66 -3.01
C GLU A 296 -10.20 -12.04 -3.00
N MET A 297 -10.70 -11.61 -4.17
CA MET A 297 -12.02 -11.00 -4.29
C MET A 297 -12.81 -11.57 -5.46
N GLN A 298 -14.13 -11.69 -5.26
CA GLN A 298 -15.12 -11.85 -6.30
C GLN A 298 -15.93 -10.57 -6.35
N VAL A 299 -15.87 -9.89 -7.49
CA VAL A 299 -16.53 -8.60 -7.70
C VAL A 299 -17.60 -8.75 -8.75
N THR A 300 -18.86 -8.68 -8.34
CA THR A 300 -20.00 -8.69 -9.27
C THR A 300 -20.33 -7.26 -9.65
N VAL A 301 -20.38 -7.01 -10.94
CA VAL A 301 -20.67 -5.69 -11.52
C VAL A 301 -21.91 -5.80 -12.39
N ARG A 302 -22.88 -4.91 -12.15
CA ARG A 302 -23.96 -4.61 -13.08
C ARG A 302 -23.76 -3.16 -13.57
N VAL A 303 -23.66 -2.97 -14.87
CA VAL A 303 -23.54 -1.64 -15.48
C VAL A 303 -24.52 -1.51 -16.63
N GLY A 304 -25.33 -0.45 -16.59
CA GLY A 304 -26.39 -0.19 -17.56
C GLY A 304 -26.19 1.13 -18.31
N ALA A 305 -26.48 1.13 -19.60
CA ALA A 305 -26.39 2.31 -20.47
C ALA A 305 -27.51 2.36 -21.50
N ASN A 306 -27.71 3.56 -22.05
CA ASN A 306 -28.52 3.78 -23.25
C ASN A 306 -27.74 3.35 -24.51
N LYS A 307 -28.45 3.14 -25.65
CA LYS A 307 -27.85 2.79 -26.94
C LYS A 307 -26.82 3.81 -27.43
N ASN A 308 -26.92 5.07 -26.99
CA ASN A 308 -25.95 6.11 -27.33
C ASN A 308 -24.67 6.05 -26.49
N GLY A 309 -24.56 5.10 -25.53
CA GLY A 309 -23.39 4.93 -24.69
C GLY A 309 -23.38 5.72 -23.38
N LYS A 310 -24.45 6.48 -23.04
CA LYS A 310 -24.57 7.11 -21.71
C LYS A 310 -24.79 6.05 -20.65
N ILE A 311 -23.83 5.90 -19.74
CA ILE A 311 -23.95 5.04 -18.54
C ILE A 311 -24.90 5.71 -17.56
N ARG A 312 -25.91 4.96 -17.07
CA ARG A 312 -26.96 5.47 -16.19
C ARG A 312 -26.88 4.91 -14.79
N ALA A 313 -26.53 3.62 -14.66
CA ALA A 313 -26.40 3.01 -13.35
C ALA A 313 -25.20 2.07 -13.26
N ILE A 314 -24.62 2.00 -12.07
CA ILE A 314 -23.53 1.08 -11.71
C ILE A 314 -23.85 0.45 -10.34
N ASP A 315 -23.78 -0.88 -10.29
CA ASP A 315 -23.94 -1.67 -9.08
C ASP A 315 -22.75 -2.60 -8.93
N VAL A 316 -22.08 -2.54 -7.78
CA VAL A 316 -20.89 -3.34 -7.47
C VAL A 316 -21.10 -4.05 -6.15
N TYR A 317 -20.96 -5.36 -6.15
CA TYR A 317 -20.90 -6.19 -4.94
C TYR A 317 -19.56 -6.92 -4.86
N THR A 318 -18.89 -6.84 -3.70
CA THR A 318 -17.58 -7.47 -3.49
C THR A 318 -17.64 -8.49 -2.35
N LEU A 319 -17.40 -9.77 -2.64
CA LEU A 319 -17.09 -10.79 -1.64
C LEU A 319 -15.57 -10.91 -1.52
N SER A 320 -15.03 -10.69 -0.32
CA SER A 320 -13.59 -10.70 -0.06
C SER A 320 -13.20 -11.70 1.00
N ASN A 321 -12.13 -12.46 0.74
CA ASN A 321 -11.53 -13.38 1.69
C ASN A 321 -10.42 -12.69 2.50
N THR A 322 -10.63 -12.54 3.82
CA THR A 322 -9.59 -12.01 4.71
C THR A 322 -8.69 -13.10 5.30
N GLY A 323 -8.99 -14.38 5.06
CA GLY A 323 -8.25 -15.49 5.67
C GLY A 323 -8.56 -15.66 7.14
N ALA A 324 -7.57 -16.11 7.92
CA ALA A 324 -7.74 -16.48 9.33
C ALA A 324 -7.89 -15.29 10.27
N TYR A 325 -7.50 -14.10 9.88
CA TYR A 325 -7.57 -12.89 10.70
C TYR A 325 -8.02 -11.69 9.86
N GLY A 326 -8.73 -10.75 10.48
CA GLY A 326 -9.37 -9.64 9.78
C GLY A 326 -8.40 -8.58 9.27
N GLU A 327 -7.34 -8.32 10.00
CA GLU A 327 -6.30 -7.34 9.65
C GLU A 327 -6.84 -6.10 8.91
N HIS A 328 -6.45 -5.89 7.64
CA HIS A 328 -6.88 -4.77 6.81
C HIS A 328 -8.18 -5.04 6.02
N GLY A 329 -8.86 -6.16 6.24
CA GLY A 329 -10.04 -6.57 5.46
C GLY A 329 -11.11 -5.50 5.34
N PRO A 330 -11.63 -4.94 6.45
CA PRO A 330 -12.71 -3.94 6.40
C PRO A 330 -12.37 -2.71 5.56
N THR A 331 -11.14 -2.22 5.65
CA THR A 331 -10.71 -0.99 4.95
C THR A 331 -10.29 -1.25 3.51
N THR A 332 -9.71 -2.43 3.23
CA THR A 332 -9.26 -2.79 1.87
C THR A 332 -10.44 -2.95 0.92
N VAL A 333 -11.47 -3.65 1.36
CA VAL A 333 -12.57 -4.05 0.48
C VAL A 333 -13.43 -2.86 0.08
N GLY A 334 -13.67 -1.92 0.98
CA GLY A 334 -14.40 -0.69 0.69
C GLY A 334 -13.85 0.08 -0.51
N LEU A 335 -12.53 0.04 -0.73
CA LEU A 335 -11.92 0.74 -1.86
C LEU A 335 -12.17 0.07 -3.21
N SER A 336 -12.71 -1.16 -3.27
CA SER A 336 -13.06 -1.79 -4.55
C SER A 336 -14.22 -1.06 -5.26
N GLY A 337 -15.18 -0.51 -4.52
CA GLY A 337 -16.25 0.33 -5.06
C GLY A 337 -15.89 1.82 -5.06
N HIS A 338 -15.45 2.36 -3.90
CA HIS A 338 -15.18 3.79 -3.75
C HIS A 338 -14.02 4.35 -4.60
N LYS A 339 -13.23 3.49 -5.25
CA LYS A 339 -12.15 3.89 -6.18
C LYS A 339 -12.37 3.41 -7.62
N SER A 340 -13.52 2.83 -7.92
CA SER A 340 -13.89 2.41 -9.29
C SER A 340 -15.12 3.14 -9.80
N ILE A 341 -16.23 3.14 -9.06
CA ILE A 341 -17.48 3.80 -9.47
C ILE A 341 -17.28 5.29 -9.78
N PRO A 342 -16.53 6.08 -8.97
CA PRO A 342 -16.37 7.52 -9.20
C PRO A 342 -15.58 7.91 -10.46
N LEU A 343 -15.00 6.95 -11.19
CA LEU A 343 -14.47 7.20 -12.53
C LEU A 343 -15.54 7.69 -13.50
N TYR A 344 -16.82 7.39 -13.22
CA TYR A 344 -17.97 7.68 -14.07
C TYR A 344 -18.89 8.69 -13.40
N ARG A 345 -19.22 9.76 -14.16
CA ARG A 345 -20.06 10.87 -13.69
C ARG A 345 -21.52 10.78 -14.16
N ASP A 346 -22.35 11.62 -13.58
CA ASP A 346 -23.75 11.82 -13.98
C ASP A 346 -24.54 10.49 -13.99
N LEU A 347 -24.30 9.63 -13.01
CA LEU A 347 -25.07 8.41 -12.79
C LEU A 347 -26.43 8.78 -12.20
N GLU A 348 -27.49 8.17 -12.72
CA GLU A 348 -28.85 8.29 -12.15
C GLU A 348 -28.98 7.49 -10.86
N ALA A 349 -28.24 6.39 -10.76
CA ALA A 349 -28.16 5.57 -9.55
C ALA A 349 -26.84 4.81 -9.46
N HIS A 350 -26.37 4.59 -8.23
CA HIS A 350 -25.29 3.67 -7.97
C HIS A 350 -25.48 2.94 -6.63
N ARG A 351 -24.94 1.72 -6.55
CA ARG A 351 -24.86 0.93 -5.31
C ARG A 351 -23.49 0.29 -5.21
N PHE A 352 -22.95 0.29 -4.00
CA PHE A 352 -21.79 -0.48 -3.64
C PHE A 352 -22.06 -1.22 -2.34
N ALA A 353 -21.85 -2.54 -2.35
CA ALA A 353 -21.95 -3.38 -1.17
C ALA A 353 -20.80 -4.37 -1.10
N TYR A 354 -20.41 -4.78 0.12
CA TYR A 354 -19.38 -5.79 0.28
C TYR A 354 -19.58 -6.64 1.54
N ASP A 355 -19.04 -7.87 1.46
CA ASP A 355 -18.84 -8.77 2.58
C ASP A 355 -17.37 -9.19 2.66
N VAL A 356 -16.78 -9.12 3.84
CA VAL A 356 -15.44 -9.63 4.17
C VAL A 356 -15.61 -10.86 5.05
N VAL A 357 -15.10 -12.02 4.59
CA VAL A 357 -15.31 -13.28 5.30
C VAL A 357 -14.03 -13.92 5.78
N TYR A 358 -14.11 -14.58 6.93
CA TYR A 358 -13.05 -15.42 7.49
C TYR A 358 -12.98 -16.79 6.81
N THR A 359 -11.76 -17.30 6.62
CA THR A 359 -11.48 -18.68 6.20
C THR A 359 -10.22 -19.20 6.89
N ASN A 360 -10.00 -20.52 6.86
CA ASN A 360 -8.79 -21.14 7.40
C ASN A 360 -7.59 -21.08 6.42
N ARG A 361 -7.41 -19.91 5.77
CA ARG A 361 -6.26 -19.60 4.92
C ARG A 361 -5.38 -18.53 5.57
N MET A 362 -4.16 -18.34 5.06
CA MET A 362 -3.30 -17.23 5.47
C MET A 362 -4.06 -15.90 5.40
N SER A 363 -3.88 -15.04 6.41
CA SER A 363 -4.54 -13.73 6.45
C SER A 363 -4.17 -12.88 5.25
N ALA A 364 -5.14 -12.16 4.72
CA ALA A 364 -4.90 -11.14 3.70
C ALA A 364 -4.64 -9.78 4.34
N GLY A 365 -3.98 -8.88 3.59
CA GLY A 365 -3.65 -7.55 4.11
C GLY A 365 -3.42 -6.52 3.01
N ALA A 366 -2.66 -5.49 3.35
CA ALA A 366 -2.39 -4.39 2.46
C ALA A 366 -1.44 -4.76 1.32
N TYR A 367 -1.83 -4.43 0.11
CA TYR A 367 -0.96 -4.45 -1.06
C TYR A 367 -1.29 -3.23 -1.94
N ARG A 368 -0.27 -2.60 -2.51
CA ARG A 368 -0.35 -1.45 -3.43
C ARG A 368 -1.62 -1.47 -4.27
N GLY A 369 -2.41 -0.39 -4.27
CA GLY A 369 -3.73 -0.32 -4.89
C GLY A 369 -4.90 -0.71 -3.98
N TYR A 370 -4.68 -1.40 -2.86
CA TYR A 370 -5.52 -1.58 -1.67
C TYR A 370 -7.03 -1.73 -1.97
N GLY A 371 -7.43 -2.78 -2.69
CA GLY A 371 -8.83 -3.03 -3.11
C GLY A 371 -9.23 -2.38 -4.42
N ALA A 372 -8.77 -1.16 -4.70
CA ALA A 372 -9.06 -0.48 -5.96
C ALA A 372 -8.61 -1.28 -7.20
N THR A 373 -7.47 -1.97 -7.11
CA THR A 373 -6.95 -2.80 -8.22
C THR A 373 -7.96 -3.85 -8.67
N GLN A 374 -8.62 -4.52 -7.72
CA GLN A 374 -9.63 -5.55 -7.99
C GLN A 374 -10.94 -4.93 -8.51
N GLY A 375 -11.39 -3.82 -7.89
CA GLY A 375 -12.59 -3.09 -8.31
C GLY A 375 -12.46 -2.48 -9.70
N VAL A 376 -11.31 -1.86 -9.99
CA VAL A 376 -11.02 -1.30 -11.33
C VAL A 376 -10.92 -2.41 -12.38
N PHE A 377 -10.31 -3.57 -12.05
CA PHE A 377 -10.31 -4.70 -12.96
C PHE A 377 -11.74 -5.11 -13.34
N ALA A 378 -12.62 -5.24 -12.38
CA ALA A 378 -14.01 -5.67 -12.61
C ALA A 378 -14.81 -4.61 -13.38
N LEU A 379 -14.83 -3.36 -12.91
CA LEU A 379 -15.65 -2.32 -13.52
C LEU A 379 -15.15 -1.92 -14.91
N GLU A 380 -13.85 -1.72 -15.09
CA GLU A 380 -13.28 -1.34 -16.38
C GLU A 380 -13.43 -2.44 -17.44
N SER A 381 -13.35 -3.72 -17.03
CA SER A 381 -13.67 -4.84 -17.91
C SER A 381 -15.16 -4.85 -18.28
N ALA A 382 -16.06 -4.64 -17.32
CA ALA A 382 -17.51 -4.56 -17.57
C ALA A 382 -17.86 -3.39 -18.52
N VAL A 383 -17.22 -2.24 -18.37
CA VAL A 383 -17.43 -1.10 -19.29
C VAL A 383 -16.90 -1.40 -20.69
N SER A 384 -15.80 -2.13 -20.82
CA SER A 384 -15.32 -2.60 -22.13
C SER A 384 -16.28 -3.61 -22.77
N GLU A 385 -16.86 -4.51 -21.98
CA GLU A 385 -17.94 -5.43 -22.42
C GLU A 385 -19.19 -4.66 -22.87
N LEU A 386 -19.56 -3.62 -22.12
CA LEU A 386 -20.69 -2.75 -22.45
C LEU A 386 -20.47 -2.03 -23.79
N ALA A 387 -19.28 -1.44 -23.98
CA ALA A 387 -18.89 -0.80 -25.24
C ALA A 387 -18.98 -1.77 -26.42
N ALA A 388 -18.49 -3.00 -26.27
CA ALA A 388 -18.56 -4.04 -27.30
C ALA A 388 -20.01 -4.45 -27.61
N LYS A 389 -20.89 -4.59 -26.60
CA LYS A 389 -22.32 -4.89 -26.79
C LYS A 389 -23.07 -3.77 -27.53
N ILE A 390 -22.72 -2.51 -27.26
CA ILE A 390 -23.31 -1.34 -27.94
C ILE A 390 -22.72 -1.18 -29.36
N GLY A 391 -21.54 -1.73 -29.62
CA GLY A 391 -20.80 -1.53 -30.86
C GLY A 391 -20.07 -0.17 -30.92
N MET A 392 -19.69 0.36 -29.76
CA MET A 392 -19.01 1.65 -29.61
C MET A 392 -17.52 1.46 -29.33
N ASP A 393 -16.68 2.36 -29.85
CA ASP A 393 -15.26 2.42 -29.47
C ASP A 393 -15.14 2.61 -27.95
N PRO A 394 -14.37 1.78 -27.22
CA PRO A 394 -14.26 1.85 -25.78
C PRO A 394 -13.58 3.13 -25.26
N THR A 395 -12.87 3.89 -26.12
CA THR A 395 -12.40 5.23 -25.76
C THR A 395 -13.55 6.22 -25.74
N LYS A 396 -14.49 6.13 -26.70
CA LYS A 396 -15.63 7.06 -26.79
C LYS A 396 -16.61 6.92 -25.62
N ILE A 397 -16.92 5.70 -25.21
CA ILE A 397 -17.81 5.49 -24.05
C ILE A 397 -17.20 6.10 -22.79
N ARG A 398 -15.85 6.04 -22.64
CA ARG A 398 -15.14 6.66 -21.52
C ARG A 398 -15.11 8.18 -21.61
N GLU A 399 -14.82 8.74 -22.79
CA GLU A 399 -14.84 10.20 -23.04
C GLU A 399 -16.19 10.84 -22.65
N MET A 400 -17.30 10.13 -22.90
CA MET A 400 -18.66 10.60 -22.60
C MET A 400 -18.99 10.56 -21.10
N ASN A 401 -18.49 9.55 -20.39
CA ASN A 401 -18.96 9.23 -19.05
C ASN A 401 -17.92 9.46 -17.96
N MET A 402 -16.64 9.71 -18.28
CA MET A 402 -15.60 9.88 -17.27
C MET A 402 -15.74 11.18 -16.49
N VAL A 403 -15.33 11.15 -15.24
CA VAL A 403 -15.26 12.30 -14.34
C VAL A 403 -14.39 13.43 -14.95
N ARG A 404 -14.75 14.67 -14.68
CA ARG A 404 -14.08 15.90 -15.13
C ARG A 404 -13.75 16.79 -13.94
N GLU A 405 -12.85 17.74 -14.18
CA GLU A 405 -12.60 18.81 -13.22
C GLU A 405 -13.88 19.58 -12.91
N GLY A 406 -14.15 19.79 -11.63
CA GLY A 406 -15.35 20.44 -11.11
C GLY A 406 -16.54 19.50 -10.86
N ASP A 407 -16.50 18.25 -11.30
CA ASP A 407 -17.59 17.30 -11.03
C ASP A 407 -17.60 16.91 -9.52
N VAL A 408 -18.81 16.80 -8.98
CA VAL A 408 -19.02 16.15 -7.67
C VAL A 408 -19.09 14.64 -7.89
N MET A 409 -18.43 13.88 -7.01
CA MET A 409 -18.34 12.43 -7.06
C MET A 409 -19.12 11.80 -5.89
N PRO A 410 -20.45 11.53 -6.03
CA PRO A 410 -21.26 11.00 -4.93
C PRO A 410 -20.71 9.69 -4.37
N ALA A 411 -20.30 8.75 -5.23
CA ALA A 411 -19.71 7.47 -4.83
C ALA A 411 -18.30 7.60 -4.22
N TYR A 412 -17.74 8.82 -4.17
CA TYR A 412 -16.48 9.18 -3.50
C TYR A 412 -16.71 10.18 -2.38
N TYR A 413 -17.59 9.83 -1.45
CA TYR A 413 -17.95 10.62 -0.26
C TYR A 413 -18.46 12.03 -0.59
N GLY A 414 -18.93 12.29 -1.82
CA GLY A 414 -19.39 13.61 -2.28
C GLY A 414 -18.25 14.63 -2.49
N GLU A 415 -17.00 14.18 -2.56
CA GLU A 415 -15.87 15.09 -2.85
C GLU A 415 -15.95 15.65 -4.27
N THR A 416 -15.46 16.88 -4.45
CA THR A 416 -15.34 17.51 -5.78
C THR A 416 -13.98 17.20 -6.39
N ALA A 417 -13.94 16.87 -7.66
CA ALA A 417 -12.72 16.73 -8.45
C ALA A 417 -12.10 18.10 -8.75
N ASN A 418 -11.46 18.73 -7.75
CA ASN A 418 -10.88 20.08 -7.88
C ASN A 418 -9.71 20.17 -8.88
N SER A 419 -9.13 19.03 -9.21
CA SER A 419 -8.08 18.89 -10.23
C SER A 419 -8.26 17.56 -10.95
N CYS A 420 -8.42 17.58 -12.26
CA CYS A 420 -8.63 16.38 -13.07
C CYS A 420 -8.13 16.59 -14.51
N ALA A 421 -7.14 15.79 -14.92
CA ALA A 421 -6.65 15.76 -16.30
C ALA A 421 -6.94 14.42 -16.99
N LEU A 422 -7.95 13.65 -16.53
CA LEU A 422 -8.23 12.30 -17.05
C LEU A 422 -8.52 12.29 -18.55
N ASP A 423 -9.19 13.32 -19.06
CA ASP A 423 -9.46 13.49 -20.50
C ASP A 423 -8.20 13.71 -21.32
N ARG A 424 -7.28 14.55 -20.82
CA ARG A 424 -5.97 14.76 -21.46
C ARG A 424 -5.11 13.50 -21.39
N CYS A 425 -5.17 12.78 -20.27
CA CYS A 425 -4.51 11.47 -20.13
C CYS A 425 -5.02 10.48 -21.19
N LEU A 426 -6.34 10.41 -21.41
CA LEU A 426 -6.91 9.54 -22.43
C LEU A 426 -6.50 9.95 -23.85
N ALA A 427 -6.59 11.24 -24.17
CA ALA A 427 -6.19 11.76 -25.49
C ALA A 427 -4.70 11.49 -25.77
N ARG A 428 -3.84 11.74 -24.79
CA ARG A 428 -2.39 11.51 -24.92
C ARG A 428 -2.04 10.03 -25.02
N ALA A 429 -2.67 9.17 -24.25
CA ALA A 429 -2.46 7.72 -24.31
C ALA A 429 -2.87 7.16 -25.68
N LYS A 430 -4.01 7.61 -26.26
CA LYS A 430 -4.46 7.26 -27.61
C LYS A 430 -3.40 7.63 -28.67
N GLU A 431 -2.86 8.83 -28.60
CA GLU A 431 -1.81 9.29 -29.50
C GLU A 431 -0.54 8.42 -29.37
N MET A 432 -0.07 8.20 -28.14
CA MET A 432 1.16 7.46 -27.87
C MET A 432 1.10 6.00 -28.35
N ILE A 433 -0.03 5.29 -28.11
CA ILE A 433 -0.20 3.89 -28.54
C ILE A 433 -0.57 3.80 -30.03
N LYS A 434 -1.00 4.90 -30.65
CA LYS A 434 -1.60 4.96 -31.99
C LYS A 434 -2.89 4.15 -32.08
N TRP A 435 -3.82 4.45 -31.18
CA TRP A 435 -5.06 3.71 -30.99
C TRP A 435 -5.84 3.53 -32.30
N ASP A 436 -6.11 4.60 -33.02
CA ASP A 436 -6.95 4.61 -34.24
C ASP A 436 -6.35 3.79 -35.40
N GLU A 437 -5.02 3.53 -35.38
CA GLU A 437 -4.33 2.70 -36.40
C GLU A 437 -4.35 1.20 -36.00
N LYS A 438 -4.46 0.88 -34.69
CA LYS A 438 -4.24 -0.48 -34.15
C LYS A 438 -5.50 -1.15 -33.65
N TYR A 439 -6.52 -0.38 -33.26
CA TYR A 439 -7.77 -0.90 -32.71
C TYR A 439 -8.67 -1.51 -33.80
N PRO A 440 -9.35 -2.66 -33.52
CA PRO A 440 -9.20 -3.48 -32.30
C PRO A 440 -8.01 -4.43 -32.35
N CYS A 441 -7.68 -4.95 -33.54
CA CYS A 441 -6.58 -5.90 -33.72
C CYS A 441 -6.14 -6.03 -35.18
N LYS A 442 -4.98 -6.62 -35.38
CA LYS A 442 -4.41 -6.96 -36.70
C LYS A 442 -3.95 -8.41 -36.72
N ASP A 443 -4.41 -9.17 -37.69
CA ASP A 443 -3.91 -10.51 -37.97
C ASP A 443 -2.47 -10.43 -38.52
N MET A 444 -1.54 -11.13 -37.86
CA MET A 444 -0.11 -11.17 -38.25
C MET A 444 0.25 -12.42 -39.05
N GLY A 445 -0.73 -13.30 -39.28
CA GLY A 445 -0.50 -14.62 -39.88
C GLY A 445 0.04 -15.67 -38.87
N ASN A 446 0.10 -16.92 -39.29
CA ASN A 446 0.62 -18.03 -38.48
C ASN A 446 -0.03 -18.15 -37.06
N GLY A 447 -1.32 -17.86 -36.95
CA GLY A 447 -2.04 -17.94 -35.67
C GLY A 447 -1.82 -16.76 -34.71
N LYS A 448 -0.98 -15.79 -35.07
CA LYS A 448 -0.65 -14.64 -34.24
C LYS A 448 -1.55 -13.42 -34.54
N VAL A 449 -1.95 -12.71 -33.50
CA VAL A 449 -2.76 -11.48 -33.57
C VAL A 449 -2.16 -10.42 -32.67
N ARG A 450 -1.97 -9.22 -33.22
CA ARG A 450 -1.67 -8.01 -32.43
C ARG A 450 -2.94 -7.28 -32.11
N SER A 451 -3.09 -6.86 -30.87
CA SER A 451 -4.27 -6.14 -30.40
C SER A 451 -3.89 -5.10 -29.36
N VAL A 452 -4.81 -4.16 -29.16
CA VAL A 452 -4.66 -3.13 -28.13
C VAL A 452 -5.80 -3.21 -27.13
N GLY A 453 -5.54 -2.79 -25.88
CA GLY A 453 -6.54 -2.67 -24.82
C GLY A 453 -6.28 -1.44 -23.98
N LEU A 454 -7.30 -0.97 -23.27
CA LEU A 454 -7.21 0.22 -22.44
C LEU A 454 -7.94 0.05 -21.10
N SER A 455 -7.57 0.89 -20.15
CA SER A 455 -8.26 1.08 -18.89
C SER A 455 -7.98 2.47 -18.33
N MET A 456 -8.96 2.99 -17.57
CA MET A 456 -8.79 4.15 -16.71
C MET A 456 -8.66 3.69 -15.25
N ALA A 457 -8.08 4.55 -14.41
CA ALA A 457 -8.01 4.30 -12.97
C ALA A 457 -8.02 5.61 -12.18
N MET A 458 -8.43 5.51 -10.94
CA MET A 458 -8.24 6.53 -9.90
C MET A 458 -7.76 5.89 -8.60
N GLN A 459 -7.27 6.73 -7.68
CA GLN A 459 -6.91 6.36 -6.31
C GLN A 459 -7.14 7.56 -5.38
N GLY A 460 -6.76 7.50 -4.12
CA GLY A 460 -6.78 8.65 -3.21
C GLY A 460 -5.39 9.19 -2.93
N SER A 461 -5.34 10.36 -2.30
CA SER A 461 -4.14 11.01 -1.77
C SER A 461 -4.21 11.05 -0.25
N GLY A 462 -4.00 9.91 0.40
CA GLY A 462 -4.30 9.70 1.82
C GLY A 462 -5.77 9.36 2.07
N ILE A 463 -6.14 9.28 3.35
CA ILE A 463 -7.51 9.04 3.81
C ILE A 463 -8.02 10.34 4.43
N SER A 464 -9.06 10.94 3.84
CA SER A 464 -9.63 12.22 4.27
C SER A 464 -10.08 12.18 5.74
N GLY A 465 -9.72 13.22 6.50
CA GLY A 465 -10.07 13.36 7.91
C GLY A 465 -9.42 12.37 8.87
N VAL A 466 -8.54 11.47 8.37
CA VAL A 466 -7.98 10.35 9.14
C VAL A 466 -6.45 10.38 9.15
N ASP A 467 -5.82 10.47 7.97
CA ASP A 467 -4.36 10.46 7.89
C ASP A 467 -3.78 11.76 8.44
N VAL A 468 -2.72 11.61 9.21
CA VAL A 468 -1.97 12.70 9.83
C VAL A 468 -0.52 12.60 9.39
N GLY A 469 0.01 13.69 8.84
CA GLY A 469 1.42 13.85 8.55
C GLY A 469 1.97 15.04 9.32
N SER A 470 3.12 14.88 9.95
CA SER A 470 3.79 15.98 10.66
C SER A 470 5.25 16.09 10.22
N ALA A 471 5.75 17.32 10.27
CA ALA A 471 7.14 17.62 9.97
C ALA A 471 7.69 18.64 10.96
N THR A 472 8.92 18.44 11.37
CA THR A 472 9.70 19.41 12.13
C THR A 472 10.87 19.88 11.28
N ILE A 473 10.99 21.18 11.05
CA ILE A 473 12.15 21.81 10.41
C ILE A 473 12.90 22.66 11.44
N LYS A 474 14.22 22.52 11.48
CA LYS A 474 15.11 23.24 12.39
C LYS A 474 16.23 23.91 11.60
N LEU A 475 16.48 25.18 11.90
CA LEU A 475 17.71 25.87 11.49
C LEU A 475 18.83 25.56 12.50
N ASN A 476 19.95 25.03 12.01
CA ASN A 476 21.15 24.73 12.81
C ASN A 476 22.11 25.94 12.83
N ASP A 477 23.06 25.92 13.75
CA ASP A 477 24.05 27.01 13.96
C ASP A 477 25.02 27.22 12.79
N ASP A 478 25.11 26.24 11.90
CA ASP A 478 25.91 26.32 10.67
C ASP A 478 25.12 26.89 9.47
N GLY A 479 23.87 27.32 9.69
CA GLY A 479 22.99 27.81 8.62
C GLY A 479 22.37 26.72 7.74
N LEU A 480 22.52 25.44 8.11
CA LEU A 480 21.87 24.30 7.44
C LEU A 480 20.59 23.90 8.17
N TYR A 481 19.81 23.01 7.55
CA TYR A 481 18.51 22.61 8.09
C TYR A 481 18.45 21.12 8.42
N THR A 482 17.72 20.79 9.48
CA THR A 482 17.33 19.41 9.78
C THR A 482 15.82 19.29 9.62
N LEU A 483 15.38 18.40 8.70
CA LEU A 483 14.00 18.00 8.50
C LEU A 483 13.74 16.66 9.19
N SER A 484 12.93 16.65 10.25
CA SER A 484 12.51 15.44 10.95
C SER A 484 11.09 15.06 10.54
N ILE A 485 10.92 13.83 10.04
CA ILE A 485 9.67 13.25 9.55
C ILE A 485 9.50 11.83 10.05
N ALA A 486 8.26 11.34 10.13
CA ALA A 486 8.00 9.93 10.40
C ALA A 486 7.43 9.16 9.21
N ALA A 487 7.22 9.82 8.06
CA ALA A 487 7.00 9.15 6.80
C ALA A 487 8.16 8.18 6.49
N ALA A 488 7.82 6.94 6.13
CA ALA A 488 8.80 5.86 5.96
C ALA A 488 9.19 5.69 4.49
N ASP A 489 10.43 6.03 4.13
CA ASP A 489 10.96 5.70 2.79
C ASP A 489 11.22 4.20 2.67
N MET A 490 10.39 3.52 1.86
CA MET A 490 10.51 2.10 1.55
C MET A 490 11.08 1.83 0.14
N GLY A 491 11.81 2.81 -0.40
CA GLY A 491 12.32 2.83 -1.77
C GLY A 491 11.59 3.81 -2.69
N THR A 492 10.57 4.48 -2.17
CA THR A 492 9.75 5.45 -2.92
C THR A 492 10.49 6.78 -3.19
N GLY A 493 11.51 7.11 -2.37
CA GLY A 493 12.21 8.38 -2.44
C GLY A 493 11.51 9.49 -1.66
N CYS A 494 10.64 9.16 -0.69
CA CYS A 494 9.91 10.18 0.07
C CYS A 494 10.85 11.10 0.85
N ASP A 495 11.97 10.60 1.40
CA ASP A 495 12.98 11.43 2.05
C ASP A 495 13.52 12.52 1.10
N THR A 496 13.67 12.18 -0.20
CA THR A 496 14.15 13.12 -1.23
C THR A 496 13.08 14.13 -1.62
N ILE A 497 11.86 13.70 -1.90
CA ILE A 497 10.80 14.63 -2.34
C ILE A 497 10.37 15.59 -1.23
N LEU A 498 10.35 15.14 0.03
CA LEU A 498 10.06 16.03 1.17
C LEU A 498 11.18 17.04 1.40
N ALA A 499 12.44 16.64 1.20
CA ALA A 499 13.57 17.58 1.20
C ALA A 499 13.52 18.55 0.01
N GLN A 500 13.04 18.13 -1.19
CA GLN A 500 12.82 19.03 -2.32
C GLN A 500 11.78 20.11 -2.01
N MET A 501 10.67 19.72 -1.37
CA MET A 501 9.63 20.66 -0.92
C MET A 501 10.19 21.67 0.08
N ALA A 502 10.95 21.19 1.07
CA ALA A 502 11.58 22.06 2.06
C ALA A 502 12.59 23.04 1.41
N ALA A 503 13.43 22.54 0.49
CA ALA A 503 14.39 23.34 -0.23
C ALA A 503 13.74 24.40 -1.15
N GLU A 504 12.59 24.09 -1.77
CA GLU A 504 11.82 25.06 -2.55
C GLU A 504 11.30 26.21 -1.67
N CYS A 505 10.69 25.89 -0.50
CA CYS A 505 10.18 26.88 0.44
C CYS A 505 11.30 27.76 1.01
N LEU A 506 12.42 27.16 1.37
CA LEU A 506 13.56 27.81 2.02
C LEU A 506 14.57 28.38 1.00
N GLU A 507 14.28 28.30 -0.28
CA GLU A 507 15.08 28.81 -1.39
C GLU A 507 16.58 28.38 -1.36
N CYS A 508 16.83 27.18 -0.81
CA CYS A 508 18.18 26.63 -0.61
C CYS A 508 18.45 25.39 -1.49
N SER A 509 19.66 24.88 -1.43
CA SER A 509 19.98 23.59 -2.06
C SER A 509 19.32 22.45 -1.28
N ILE A 510 18.92 21.38 -1.97
CA ILE A 510 18.48 20.15 -1.31
C ILE A 510 19.60 19.55 -0.42
N ASP A 511 20.87 19.83 -0.72
CA ASP A 511 22.01 19.36 0.07
C ASP A 511 22.12 20.07 1.42
N ASP A 512 21.53 21.26 1.56
CA ASP A 512 21.46 22.01 2.80
C ASP A 512 20.41 21.43 3.78
N ILE A 513 19.59 20.46 3.34
CA ILE A 513 18.55 19.80 4.14
C ILE A 513 19.04 18.41 4.59
N MET A 514 19.27 18.23 5.88
CA MET A 514 19.49 16.91 6.48
C MET A 514 18.16 16.28 6.85
N VAL A 515 17.87 15.06 6.33
CA VAL A 515 16.63 14.34 6.66
C VAL A 515 16.89 13.36 7.80
N SER A 516 16.11 13.48 8.88
CA SER A 516 16.03 12.52 9.97
C SER A 516 14.67 11.85 9.94
N GLY A 517 14.65 10.52 9.72
CA GLY A 517 13.39 9.82 9.46
C GLY A 517 13.01 8.80 10.50
N ALA A 518 11.72 8.62 10.64
CA ALA A 518 10.92 7.59 11.27
C ALA A 518 11.50 6.93 12.55
N ASP A 519 11.44 7.68 13.64
CA ASP A 519 11.76 7.24 15.00
C ASP A 519 10.72 7.84 15.96
N THR A 520 10.06 7.00 16.77
CA THR A 520 8.96 7.44 17.65
C THR A 520 9.37 8.37 18.79
N ASP A 521 10.66 8.53 19.04
CA ASP A 521 11.18 9.45 20.07
C ASP A 521 11.56 10.82 19.48
N THR A 522 12.05 10.85 18.24
CA THR A 522 12.64 12.06 17.65
C THR A 522 11.81 12.64 16.50
N SER A 523 10.97 11.84 15.88
CA SER A 523 10.09 12.31 14.81
C SER A 523 8.73 12.76 15.37
N PRO A 524 8.09 13.80 14.81
CA PRO A 524 6.72 14.12 15.12
C PRO A 524 5.78 13.01 14.65
N TYR A 525 4.55 12.95 15.20
CA TYR A 525 3.59 11.91 14.84
C TYR A 525 3.22 11.95 13.36
N ASP A 526 3.20 10.78 12.75
CA ASP A 526 2.75 10.54 11.37
C ASP A 526 2.06 9.18 11.34
N SER A 527 0.97 9.08 10.60
CA SER A 527 0.22 7.82 10.47
C SER A 527 1.03 6.71 9.81
N GLY A 528 2.03 7.07 8.99
CA GLY A 528 2.89 6.14 8.27
C GLY A 528 2.76 6.24 6.75
N SER A 529 3.62 5.54 6.03
CA SER A 529 3.62 5.56 4.56
C SER A 529 2.70 4.48 4.00
N TYR A 530 1.43 4.80 3.91
CA TYR A 530 0.36 4.01 3.29
C TYR A 530 -0.69 4.93 2.67
N ALA A 531 -1.72 4.38 2.00
CA ALA A 531 -2.78 5.13 1.32
C ALA A 531 -2.26 6.26 0.41
N SER A 532 -1.00 6.17 -0.02
CA SER A 532 -0.31 7.17 -0.83
C SER A 532 -0.26 8.58 -0.18
N SER A 533 -0.23 8.64 1.16
CA SER A 533 -0.36 9.89 1.94
C SER A 533 0.90 10.76 1.95
N SER A 534 2.11 10.17 1.86
CA SER A 534 3.36 10.86 2.18
C SER A 534 3.60 12.15 1.36
N THR A 535 3.35 12.14 0.05
CA THR A 535 3.52 13.33 -0.81
C THR A 535 2.51 14.41 -0.47
N TYR A 536 1.24 14.04 -0.35
CA TYR A 536 0.15 14.99 -0.18
C TYR A 536 -0.02 15.44 1.27
N VAL A 537 -0.10 14.51 2.22
CA VAL A 537 -0.41 14.83 3.63
C VAL A 537 0.85 15.33 4.35
N THR A 538 1.94 14.53 4.35
CA THR A 538 3.20 14.93 5.02
C THR A 538 3.89 16.07 4.28
N GLY A 539 3.84 16.08 2.93
CA GLY A 539 4.37 17.19 2.14
C GLY A 539 3.76 18.54 2.47
N LYS A 540 2.43 18.60 2.72
CA LYS A 540 1.77 19.84 3.16
C LYS A 540 2.19 20.29 4.55
N ALA A 541 2.49 19.36 5.45
CA ALA A 541 3.07 19.68 6.76
C ALA A 541 4.49 20.27 6.62
N VAL A 542 5.29 19.72 5.70
CA VAL A 542 6.63 20.27 5.38
C VAL A 542 6.53 21.69 4.85
N GLU A 543 5.66 21.93 3.86
CA GLU A 543 5.42 23.26 3.28
C GLU A 543 5.09 24.28 4.39
N ARG A 544 4.08 23.98 5.22
CA ARG A 544 3.65 24.85 6.34
C ARG A 544 4.75 25.12 7.36
N ALA A 545 5.51 24.08 7.72
CA ALA A 545 6.60 24.21 8.68
C ALA A 545 7.73 25.13 8.16
N CYS A 546 8.07 24.97 6.87
CA CYS A 546 9.11 25.79 6.23
C CYS A 546 8.66 27.25 6.05
N GLU A 547 7.41 27.51 5.67
CA GLU A 547 6.86 28.86 5.59
C GLU A 547 6.91 29.59 6.93
N LYS A 548 6.51 28.92 8.03
CA LYS A 548 6.62 29.50 9.38
C LYS A 548 8.06 29.73 9.80
N LEU A 549 8.96 28.78 9.53
CA LEU A 549 10.39 28.97 9.83
C LEU A 549 10.97 30.15 9.06
N LYS A 550 10.62 30.31 7.79
CA LYS A 550 11.03 31.46 6.97
C LYS A 550 10.55 32.78 7.58
N GLY A 551 9.32 32.84 8.11
CA GLY A 551 8.79 33.97 8.85
C GLY A 551 9.63 34.29 10.12
N HIS A 552 10.05 33.29 10.89
CA HIS A 552 10.94 33.48 12.04
C HIS A 552 12.32 34.03 11.62
N ILE A 553 12.88 33.51 10.52
CA ILE A 553 14.15 33.99 9.96
C ILE A 553 14.03 35.46 9.56
N PHE A 554 12.95 35.86 8.87
CA PHE A 554 12.73 37.24 8.43
C PHE A 554 12.55 38.19 9.60
N ASN A 555 11.77 37.82 10.62
CA ASN A 555 11.60 38.64 11.81
C ASN A 555 12.93 38.88 12.52
N LYS A 556 13.77 37.84 12.65
CA LYS A 556 15.07 37.97 13.28
C LYS A 556 16.06 38.78 12.43
N ALA A 557 16.01 38.63 11.14
CA ALA A 557 16.81 39.43 10.20
C ALA A 557 16.43 40.91 10.27
N ALA A 558 15.14 41.23 10.31
CA ALA A 558 14.64 42.59 10.46
C ALA A 558 15.10 43.26 11.78
N GLU A 559 15.03 42.49 12.89
CA GLU A 559 15.57 42.94 14.19
C GLU A 559 17.07 43.25 14.11
N MET A 560 17.87 42.34 13.55
CA MET A 560 19.30 42.52 13.45
C MET A 560 19.74 43.65 12.51
N MET A 561 18.96 43.89 11.45
CA MET A 561 19.21 44.98 10.50
C MET A 561 18.54 46.30 10.90
N GLU A 562 17.76 46.30 11.97
CA GLU A 562 16.93 47.47 12.41
C GLU A 562 16.01 47.97 11.27
N VAL A 563 15.33 47.02 10.64
CA VAL A 563 14.34 47.25 9.56
C VAL A 563 12.95 47.04 10.15
N ALA A 564 12.01 47.96 9.91
CA ALA A 564 10.67 47.92 10.49
C ALA A 564 9.70 47.01 9.73
N ASP A 565 9.90 46.83 8.45
CA ASP A 565 9.00 46.08 7.54
C ASP A 565 9.70 44.82 7.00
N THR A 566 9.10 43.67 7.21
CA THR A 566 9.57 42.40 6.68
C THR A 566 9.23 42.20 5.19
N ASP A 567 8.28 42.98 4.64
CA ASP A 567 7.85 42.85 3.25
C ASP A 567 8.92 43.33 2.25
N THR A 568 9.90 44.13 2.73
CA THR A 568 11.06 44.57 1.93
C THR A 568 12.20 43.57 1.88
N LEU A 569 12.09 42.47 2.66
CA LEU A 569 13.16 41.50 2.78
C LEU A 569 13.13 40.47 1.65
N GLU A 570 14.31 40.25 1.07
CA GLU A 570 14.58 39.21 0.08
C GLU A 570 15.47 38.11 0.71
N PHE A 571 15.24 36.86 0.31
CA PHE A 571 15.99 35.70 0.80
C PHE A 571 16.58 34.91 -0.39
N ASP A 572 17.85 34.57 -0.32
CA ASP A 572 18.54 33.76 -1.34
C ASP A 572 18.93 32.37 -0.87
N GLY A 573 18.40 31.94 0.28
CA GLY A 573 18.69 30.64 0.90
C GLY A 573 19.93 30.66 1.80
N LYS A 574 20.75 31.73 1.79
CA LYS A 574 21.98 31.86 2.60
C LYS A 574 22.02 33.16 3.42
N LYS A 575 21.37 34.19 2.94
CA LYS A 575 21.27 35.48 3.60
C LYS A 575 19.95 36.16 3.29
N VAL A 576 19.56 37.04 4.23
CA VAL A 576 18.43 37.93 4.09
C VAL A 576 18.97 39.33 3.78
N ARG A 577 18.39 39.98 2.80
CA ARG A 577 18.73 41.34 2.36
C ARG A 577 17.48 42.21 2.41
N ASP A 578 17.62 43.43 2.91
CA ASP A 578 16.60 44.44 2.76
C ASP A 578 16.77 45.17 1.42
N ALA A 579 15.75 45.12 0.57
CA ALA A 579 15.78 45.71 -0.77
C ALA A 579 15.86 47.25 -0.74
N GLU A 580 15.36 47.90 0.31
CA GLU A 580 15.36 49.35 0.42
C GLU A 580 16.69 49.92 0.97
N SER A 581 17.17 49.41 2.09
CA SER A 581 18.41 49.91 2.71
C SER A 581 19.65 49.25 2.17
N GLY A 582 19.54 48.09 1.49
CA GLY A 582 20.69 47.30 1.02
C GLY A 582 21.44 46.56 2.12
N LYS A 583 20.99 46.61 3.38
CA LYS A 583 21.57 45.86 4.50
C LYS A 583 21.37 44.36 4.24
N GLU A 584 22.32 43.54 4.70
CA GLU A 584 22.19 42.09 4.62
C GLU A 584 22.72 41.42 5.89
N VAL A 585 22.21 40.23 6.21
CA VAL A 585 22.62 39.39 7.32
C VAL A 585 22.64 37.94 6.88
N SER A 586 23.71 37.20 7.24
CA SER A 586 23.81 35.80 6.88
C SER A 586 22.89 34.90 7.72
N LEU A 587 22.50 33.77 7.17
CA LEU A 587 21.71 32.76 7.87
C LEU A 587 22.46 32.20 9.09
N VAL A 588 23.81 32.08 8.99
CA VAL A 588 24.67 31.67 10.11
C VAL A 588 24.63 32.69 11.25
N ASP A 589 24.70 33.99 10.93
CA ASP A 589 24.61 35.05 11.95
C ASP A 589 23.25 35.08 12.62
N ILE A 590 22.16 34.90 11.83
CA ILE A 590 20.77 34.81 12.34
C ILE A 590 20.66 33.62 13.29
N ALA A 591 21.13 32.45 12.89
CA ALA A 591 21.07 31.23 13.70
C ALA A 591 21.85 31.38 15.00
N THR A 592 23.10 31.91 14.90
CA THR A 592 23.96 32.14 16.05
C THR A 592 23.38 33.18 17.02
N ALA A 593 22.87 34.31 16.51
CA ALA A 593 22.23 35.35 17.31
C ALA A 593 21.01 34.84 18.04
N SER A 594 20.17 34.04 17.40
CA SER A 594 18.96 33.48 18.04
C SER A 594 19.31 32.58 19.21
N MET A 595 20.25 31.64 19.02
CA MET A 595 20.65 30.68 20.06
C MET A 595 21.49 31.27 21.19
N CYS A 596 22.43 32.15 20.85
CA CYS A 596 23.43 32.64 21.83
C CYS A 596 22.99 33.93 22.53
N ASN A 597 22.25 34.81 21.86
CA ASN A 597 21.90 36.12 22.39
C ASN A 597 20.46 36.17 22.95
N ASN A 598 19.51 35.46 22.32
CA ASN A 598 18.08 35.53 22.67
C ASN A 598 17.54 34.25 23.31
N ASN A 599 18.36 33.21 23.47
CA ASN A 599 17.91 31.89 23.94
C ASN A 599 16.75 31.29 23.12
N GLU A 600 16.71 31.56 21.83
CA GLU A 600 15.70 31.04 20.90
C GLU A 600 16.28 29.93 20.05
N THR A 601 15.50 28.89 19.80
CA THR A 601 15.84 27.85 18.84
C THR A 601 14.83 27.92 17.70
N PHE A 602 15.31 28.17 16.49
CA PHE A 602 14.45 28.19 15.32
C PHE A 602 14.10 26.78 14.87
N GLN A 603 13.06 26.25 15.49
CA GLN A 603 12.49 24.96 15.20
C GLN A 603 10.98 25.10 15.10
N VAL A 604 10.39 24.61 14.02
CA VAL A 604 8.95 24.64 13.78
C VAL A 604 8.45 23.23 13.52
N THR A 605 7.38 22.87 14.20
CA THR A 605 6.65 21.61 13.95
C THR A 605 5.25 21.94 13.47
N GLU A 606 4.88 21.38 12.33
CA GLU A 606 3.53 21.48 11.77
C GLU A 606 2.94 20.11 11.52
N THR A 607 1.61 20.08 11.65
CA THR A 607 0.81 18.87 11.42
C THR A 607 -0.25 19.19 10.39
N ASN A 608 -0.46 18.24 9.47
CA ASN A 608 -1.53 18.31 8.49
C ASN A 608 -2.39 17.05 8.57
N SER A 609 -3.72 17.26 8.57
CA SER A 609 -4.71 16.24 8.31
C SER A 609 -5.69 16.84 7.31
N SER A 610 -5.73 16.26 6.11
CA SER A 610 -6.57 16.84 5.05
C SER A 610 -8.01 16.40 5.19
N PRO A 611 -8.99 17.33 5.07
CA PRO A 611 -10.41 16.98 5.05
C PRO A 611 -10.85 16.34 3.73
N VAL A 612 -10.00 16.38 2.70
CA VAL A 612 -10.25 15.81 1.36
C VAL A 612 -9.13 14.89 0.94
N SER A 613 -9.41 13.98 0.03
CA SER A 613 -8.44 13.05 -0.56
C SER A 613 -8.46 13.15 -2.10
N PRO A 614 -7.86 14.20 -2.67
CA PRO A 614 -7.95 14.46 -4.11
C PRO A 614 -7.40 13.28 -4.90
N PRO A 615 -8.17 12.75 -5.87
CA PRO A 615 -7.75 11.58 -6.61
C PRO A 615 -6.72 11.92 -7.69
N PRO A 616 -5.59 11.18 -7.76
CA PRO A 616 -4.82 11.05 -8.97
C PRO A 616 -5.62 10.22 -9.98
N PHE A 617 -5.38 10.46 -11.29
CA PHE A 617 -5.98 9.72 -12.38
C PHE A 617 -4.93 9.12 -13.30
N MET A 618 -5.28 8.03 -13.99
CA MET A 618 -4.36 7.36 -14.91
C MET A 618 -5.12 6.68 -16.03
N VAL A 619 -4.56 6.73 -17.24
CA VAL A 619 -4.95 5.91 -18.38
C VAL A 619 -3.81 4.97 -18.72
N GLY A 620 -4.10 3.67 -18.79
CA GLY A 620 -3.19 2.65 -19.27
C GLY A 620 -3.67 2.06 -20.60
N MET A 621 -2.78 1.98 -21.58
CA MET A 621 -3.04 1.29 -22.84
C MET A 621 -1.93 0.31 -23.17
N VAL A 622 -2.28 -0.87 -23.63
CA VAL A 622 -1.34 -1.94 -23.93
C VAL A 622 -1.50 -2.44 -25.36
N GLU A 623 -0.38 -2.76 -25.99
CA GLU A 623 -0.31 -3.54 -27.24
C GLU A 623 0.32 -4.90 -26.93
N ILE A 624 -0.37 -5.97 -27.34
CA ILE A 624 0.10 -7.34 -27.18
C ILE A 624 0.19 -8.05 -28.55
N GLU A 625 1.06 -9.05 -28.63
CA GLU A 625 1.00 -10.10 -29.64
C GLU A 625 0.56 -11.40 -28.96
N LEU A 626 -0.53 -11.97 -29.44
CA LEU A 626 -1.11 -13.20 -28.88
C LEU A 626 -1.04 -14.31 -29.93
N ASP A 627 -0.50 -15.44 -29.53
CA ASP A 627 -0.48 -16.68 -30.30
C ASP A 627 -1.72 -17.51 -29.94
N LYS A 628 -2.64 -17.69 -30.89
CA LYS A 628 -3.92 -18.41 -30.68
C LYS A 628 -3.74 -19.94 -30.50
N GLU A 629 -2.60 -20.51 -30.92
CA GLU A 629 -2.35 -21.95 -30.81
C GLU A 629 -1.85 -22.29 -29.40
N THR A 630 -1.03 -21.43 -28.84
CA THR A 630 -0.38 -21.67 -27.53
C THR A 630 -1.01 -20.86 -26.39
N GLY A 631 -1.80 -19.83 -26.71
CA GLY A 631 -2.32 -18.87 -25.74
C GLY A 631 -1.24 -17.94 -25.15
N HIS A 632 -0.04 -17.91 -25.74
CA HIS A 632 1.05 -17.08 -25.27
C HIS A 632 0.80 -15.60 -25.57
N ILE A 633 1.03 -14.75 -24.58
CA ILE A 633 0.93 -13.29 -24.69
C ILE A 633 2.32 -12.68 -24.56
N GLU A 634 2.72 -11.89 -25.57
CA GLU A 634 3.88 -11.01 -25.51
C GLU A 634 3.41 -9.55 -25.41
N ILE A 635 3.85 -8.84 -24.38
CA ILE A 635 3.60 -7.40 -24.26
C ILE A 635 4.62 -6.68 -25.11
N LEU A 636 4.16 -5.96 -26.15
CA LEU A 636 5.02 -5.18 -27.02
C LEU A 636 5.26 -3.78 -26.49
N ASP A 637 4.21 -3.12 -26.05
CA ASP A 637 4.21 -1.72 -25.61
C ASP A 637 3.14 -1.47 -24.56
N TYR A 638 3.50 -0.80 -23.49
CA TYR A 638 2.56 -0.32 -22.46
C TYR A 638 2.75 1.18 -22.28
N VAL A 639 1.69 1.92 -22.54
CA VAL A 639 1.62 3.38 -22.36
C VAL A 639 0.85 3.68 -21.08
N ALA A 640 1.41 4.52 -20.24
CA ALA A 640 0.78 5.02 -19.02
C ALA A 640 0.86 6.56 -19.01
N VAL A 641 -0.29 7.21 -18.98
CA VAL A 641 -0.37 8.66 -18.80
C VAL A 641 -1.06 8.96 -17.49
N VAL A 642 -0.39 9.72 -16.63
CA VAL A 642 -0.76 9.89 -15.23
C VAL A 642 -0.97 11.36 -14.90
N ASP A 643 -2.07 11.66 -14.25
CA ASP A 643 -2.31 12.92 -13.55
C ASP A 643 -2.07 12.73 -12.06
N CYS A 644 -0.93 13.17 -11.57
CA CYS A 644 -0.57 13.26 -10.15
C CYS A 644 -0.42 14.71 -9.67
N GLY A 645 -1.12 15.65 -10.31
CA GLY A 645 -0.90 17.07 -10.11
C GLY A 645 0.49 17.49 -10.59
N THR A 646 1.20 18.23 -9.79
CA THR A 646 2.61 18.58 -10.06
C THR A 646 3.52 17.42 -9.63
N PRO A 647 4.25 16.75 -10.53
CA PRO A 647 5.26 15.76 -10.16
C PRO A 647 6.41 16.43 -9.42
N VAL A 648 6.56 16.17 -8.10
CA VAL A 648 7.62 16.81 -7.27
C VAL A 648 9.02 16.46 -7.81
N ASN A 649 9.19 15.19 -8.20
CA ASN A 649 10.39 14.70 -8.87
C ASN A 649 9.99 13.79 -10.03
N PRO A 650 10.06 14.28 -11.29
CA PRO A 650 9.57 13.54 -12.46
C PRO A 650 10.25 12.17 -12.66
N ASN A 651 11.54 12.04 -12.35
CA ASN A 651 12.26 10.78 -12.47
C ASN A 651 11.80 9.75 -11.43
N LEU A 652 11.68 10.15 -10.16
CA LEU A 652 11.20 9.27 -9.10
C LEU A 652 9.72 8.89 -9.32
N ALA A 653 8.90 9.83 -9.80
CA ALA A 653 7.51 9.57 -10.16
C ALA A 653 7.42 8.53 -11.29
N ARG A 654 8.21 8.68 -12.36
CA ARG A 654 8.26 7.71 -13.47
C ARG A 654 8.65 6.32 -13.00
N VAL A 655 9.67 6.19 -12.15
CA VAL A 655 10.11 4.91 -11.58
C VAL A 655 8.99 4.25 -10.76
N GLN A 656 8.17 5.05 -10.04
CA GLN A 656 7.00 4.51 -9.34
C GLN A 656 5.95 3.97 -10.31
N VAL A 657 5.71 4.64 -11.45
CA VAL A 657 4.78 4.16 -12.48
C VAL A 657 5.30 2.85 -13.08
N GLU A 658 6.54 2.83 -13.58
CA GLU A 658 7.14 1.63 -14.19
C GLU A 658 7.12 0.43 -13.23
N GLY A 659 7.47 0.65 -11.94
CA GLY A 659 7.42 -0.39 -10.92
C GLY A 659 6.01 -0.89 -10.61
N GLY A 660 4.99 -0.01 -10.62
CA GLY A 660 3.59 -0.39 -10.43
C GLY A 660 3.02 -1.14 -11.63
N LEU A 661 3.38 -0.73 -12.85
CA LEU A 661 3.01 -1.45 -14.07
C LEU A 661 3.55 -2.88 -14.05
N GLY A 662 4.83 -3.08 -13.66
CA GLY A 662 5.41 -4.42 -13.52
C GLY A 662 4.63 -5.31 -12.55
N GLN A 663 4.21 -4.76 -11.39
CA GLN A 663 3.38 -5.48 -10.43
C GLN A 663 1.96 -5.77 -10.98
N GLY A 664 1.34 -4.80 -11.67
CA GLY A 664 0.02 -4.98 -12.28
C GLY A 664 0.03 -6.00 -13.42
N ILE A 665 1.08 -6.04 -14.24
CA ILE A 665 1.30 -7.07 -15.26
C ILE A 665 1.49 -8.44 -14.60
N GLY A 666 2.25 -8.50 -13.50
CA GLY A 666 2.41 -9.71 -12.70
C GLY A 666 1.08 -10.26 -12.22
N MET A 667 0.25 -9.43 -11.62
CA MET A 667 -1.10 -9.81 -11.18
C MET A 667 -1.99 -10.27 -12.34
N ALA A 668 -1.86 -9.61 -13.50
CA ALA A 668 -2.69 -9.92 -14.67
C ALA A 668 -2.36 -11.26 -15.31
N LEU A 669 -1.07 -11.65 -15.39
CA LEU A 669 -0.63 -12.76 -16.24
C LEU A 669 0.02 -13.93 -15.48
N TYR A 670 0.63 -13.70 -14.30
CA TYR A 670 1.56 -14.67 -13.71
C TYR A 670 1.27 -15.04 -12.26
N GLU A 671 0.87 -14.08 -11.44
CA GLU A 671 0.89 -14.20 -9.99
C GLU A 671 -0.42 -14.73 -9.42
N GLY A 672 -0.31 -15.61 -8.44
CA GLY A 672 -1.45 -16.13 -7.70
C GLY A 672 -1.01 -17.01 -6.54
N VAL A 673 -1.79 -17.00 -5.47
CA VAL A 673 -1.62 -17.90 -4.32
C VAL A 673 -2.71 -18.95 -4.37
N ASP A 674 -2.31 -20.21 -4.54
CA ASP A 674 -3.21 -21.36 -4.52
C ASP A 674 -2.95 -22.22 -3.29
N TYR A 675 -3.99 -22.92 -2.85
CA TYR A 675 -3.93 -23.78 -1.68
C TYR A 675 -4.15 -25.25 -2.08
N THR A 676 -3.51 -26.15 -1.36
CA THR A 676 -3.87 -27.59 -1.41
C THR A 676 -5.20 -27.80 -0.68
N PRO A 677 -5.86 -28.97 -0.84
CA PRO A 677 -7.07 -29.30 -0.06
C PRO A 677 -6.87 -29.26 1.46
N ASN A 678 -5.63 -29.38 1.94
CA ASN A 678 -5.30 -29.32 3.36
C ASN A 678 -4.85 -27.92 3.83
N GLY A 679 -4.95 -26.88 2.98
CA GLY A 679 -4.64 -25.50 3.33
C GLY A 679 -3.17 -25.08 3.17
N TYR A 680 -2.28 -25.92 2.62
CA TYR A 680 -0.91 -25.52 2.33
C TYR A 680 -0.84 -24.58 1.13
N VAL A 681 -0.03 -23.54 1.23
CA VAL A 681 0.29 -22.65 0.11
C VAL A 681 1.16 -23.42 -0.91
N LYS A 682 0.72 -23.45 -2.18
CA LYS A 682 1.48 -24.15 -3.24
C LYS A 682 2.71 -23.36 -3.68
N GLN A 683 2.59 -22.02 -3.71
CA GLN A 683 3.63 -21.10 -4.18
C GLN A 683 4.47 -20.58 -3.01
N ASN A 684 5.26 -21.44 -2.37
CA ASN A 684 6.05 -21.11 -1.18
C ASN A 684 7.47 -20.58 -1.47
N SER A 685 7.85 -20.45 -2.74
CA SER A 685 9.14 -19.92 -3.17
C SER A 685 9.04 -19.28 -4.56
N PHE A 686 10.07 -18.55 -4.99
CA PHE A 686 10.15 -18.02 -6.36
C PHE A 686 10.33 -19.10 -7.45
N MET A 687 10.49 -20.37 -7.07
CA MET A 687 10.41 -21.47 -8.02
C MET A 687 8.96 -21.69 -8.51
N GLN A 688 7.98 -21.52 -7.63
CA GLN A 688 6.56 -21.71 -7.92
C GLN A 688 5.83 -20.39 -8.13
N TYR A 689 6.16 -19.36 -7.35
CA TYR A 689 5.59 -18.02 -7.46
C TYR A 689 6.33 -17.22 -8.54
N LYS A 690 5.66 -16.94 -9.65
CA LYS A 690 6.28 -16.28 -10.81
C LYS A 690 6.06 -14.77 -10.75
N VAL A 691 7.14 -14.03 -10.63
CA VAL A 691 7.18 -12.57 -10.79
C VAL A 691 7.68 -12.26 -12.19
N PRO A 692 7.09 -11.32 -12.94
CA PRO A 692 7.55 -10.99 -14.29
C PRO A 692 8.99 -10.47 -14.26
N ALA A 693 9.81 -10.96 -15.20
CA ALA A 693 11.14 -10.44 -15.45
C ALA A 693 11.10 -9.25 -16.42
N ARG A 694 12.23 -8.60 -16.64
CA ARG A 694 12.31 -7.42 -17.55
C ARG A 694 11.81 -7.75 -18.97
N VAL A 695 12.01 -8.97 -19.42
CA VAL A 695 11.60 -9.44 -20.77
C VAL A 695 10.08 -9.62 -20.88
N ASP A 696 9.38 -9.82 -19.77
CA ASP A 696 7.94 -10.12 -19.74
C ASP A 696 7.06 -8.85 -19.75
N VAL A 697 7.64 -7.67 -19.47
CA VAL A 697 6.87 -6.43 -19.31
C VAL A 697 6.87 -5.54 -20.55
N GLY A 698 7.58 -5.92 -21.62
CA GLY A 698 7.66 -5.17 -22.85
C GLY A 698 8.30 -3.79 -22.70
N LYS A 699 7.94 -2.87 -23.59
CA LYS A 699 8.34 -1.46 -23.53
C LYS A 699 7.35 -0.69 -22.67
N LEU A 700 7.83 -0.03 -21.61
CA LEU A 700 7.02 0.84 -20.76
C LEU A 700 7.28 2.30 -21.17
N ARG A 701 6.21 3.04 -21.44
CA ARG A 701 6.27 4.48 -21.76
C ARG A 701 5.37 5.24 -20.80
N VAL A 702 5.94 6.17 -20.07
CA VAL A 702 5.27 6.95 -19.03
C VAL A 702 5.32 8.43 -19.37
N GLU A 703 4.18 9.08 -19.35
CA GLU A 703 4.06 10.53 -19.43
C GLU A 703 3.13 11.07 -18.33
N PHE A 704 3.25 12.35 -18.05
CA PHE A 704 2.44 13.05 -17.05
C PHE A 704 1.64 14.15 -17.72
N GLU A 705 0.33 14.17 -17.46
CA GLU A 705 -0.53 15.30 -17.74
C GLU A 705 -0.71 16.11 -16.45
N SER A 706 -0.34 17.37 -16.48
CA SER A 706 -0.39 18.21 -15.31
C SER A 706 -1.78 18.75 -15.04
N SER A 707 -2.27 18.55 -13.82
CA SER A 707 -3.29 19.36 -13.17
C SER A 707 -2.66 20.09 -11.99
N TYR A 708 -3.32 21.03 -11.40
CA TYR A 708 -2.85 21.71 -10.19
C TYR A 708 -3.85 21.48 -9.07
N GLU A 709 -3.44 20.74 -8.04
CA GLU A 709 -4.30 20.46 -6.88
C GLU A 709 -4.16 21.60 -5.82
N PRO A 710 -5.17 22.45 -5.64
CA PRO A 710 -5.04 23.60 -4.74
C PRO A 710 -4.76 23.24 -3.28
N THR A 711 -5.21 22.06 -2.84
CA THR A 711 -5.06 21.59 -1.46
C THR A 711 -3.74 20.87 -1.23
N GLY A 712 -3.02 20.48 -2.32
CA GLY A 712 -1.76 19.77 -2.24
C GLY A 712 -0.54 20.69 -2.13
N PRO A 713 0.60 20.16 -1.64
CA PRO A 713 1.85 20.91 -1.63
C PRO A 713 2.32 21.15 -3.07
N PHE A 714 2.54 22.41 -3.43
CA PHE A 714 2.96 22.82 -4.78
C PHE A 714 2.05 22.30 -5.91
N GLY A 715 0.79 22.00 -5.62
CA GLY A 715 -0.15 21.44 -6.59
C GLY A 715 -0.05 19.94 -6.82
N ALA A 716 0.69 19.22 -5.98
CA ALA A 716 0.89 17.77 -6.11
C ALA A 716 -0.27 16.96 -5.53
N LYS A 717 -0.57 15.84 -6.18
CA LYS A 717 -1.37 14.72 -5.68
C LYS A 717 -0.48 13.50 -5.44
N SER A 718 -1.06 12.38 -5.02
CA SER A 718 -0.33 11.13 -4.85
C SER A 718 -0.03 10.42 -6.19
N ILE A 719 0.88 9.45 -6.14
CA ILE A 719 1.18 8.56 -7.28
C ILE A 719 1.42 7.11 -6.84
N GLY A 720 1.51 6.86 -5.53
CA GLY A 720 2.04 5.62 -4.99
C GLY A 720 1.29 4.35 -5.42
N GLU A 721 -0.03 4.37 -5.50
CA GLU A 721 -0.86 3.18 -5.65
C GLU A 721 -1.60 3.10 -6.99
N ILE A 722 -2.02 4.22 -7.58
CA ILE A 722 -2.79 4.22 -8.83
C ILE A 722 -2.13 3.44 -9.96
N VAL A 723 -0.82 3.42 -9.96
CA VAL A 723 0.06 2.88 -11.02
C VAL A 723 -0.04 1.36 -11.24
N ILE A 724 -0.70 0.63 -10.33
CA ILE A 724 -0.93 -0.83 -10.46
C ILE A 724 -2.33 -1.15 -11.00
N ASN A 725 -3.25 -0.19 -11.06
CA ASN A 725 -4.68 -0.47 -11.27
C ASN A 725 -5.05 -0.74 -12.73
N THR A 726 -4.32 -0.18 -13.70
CA THR A 726 -4.70 -0.28 -15.12
C THR A 726 -4.26 -1.55 -15.86
N PRO A 727 -3.17 -2.29 -15.51
CA PRO A 727 -2.70 -3.40 -16.34
C PRO A 727 -3.70 -4.55 -16.49
N SER A 728 -4.35 -4.97 -15.43
CA SER A 728 -5.26 -6.13 -15.47
C SER A 728 -6.44 -5.93 -16.43
N PRO A 729 -7.24 -4.85 -16.37
CA PRO A 729 -8.34 -4.64 -17.30
C PRO A 729 -7.87 -4.30 -18.72
N ALA A 730 -6.75 -3.59 -18.87
CA ALA A 730 -6.20 -3.28 -20.21
C ALA A 730 -5.75 -4.55 -20.94
N LEU A 731 -5.08 -5.48 -20.25
CA LEU A 731 -4.66 -6.78 -20.80
C LEU A 731 -5.87 -7.68 -21.10
N ALA A 732 -6.87 -7.74 -20.21
CA ALA A 732 -8.10 -8.51 -20.46
C ALA A 732 -8.84 -7.98 -21.71
N HIS A 733 -8.89 -6.66 -21.89
CA HIS A 733 -9.49 -6.03 -23.07
C HIS A 733 -8.67 -6.32 -24.34
N ALA A 734 -7.34 -6.27 -24.29
CA ALA A 734 -6.49 -6.63 -25.43
C ALA A 734 -6.69 -8.10 -25.84
N VAL A 735 -6.79 -9.02 -24.86
CA VAL A 735 -7.09 -10.44 -25.13
C VAL A 735 -8.46 -10.61 -25.79
N PHE A 736 -9.48 -9.89 -25.34
CA PHE A 736 -10.78 -9.89 -26.00
C PHE A 736 -10.67 -9.42 -27.45
N ASN A 737 -9.98 -8.33 -27.71
CA ASN A 737 -9.82 -7.80 -29.07
C ASN A 737 -9.08 -8.77 -30.00
N ALA A 738 -8.14 -9.59 -29.46
CA ALA A 738 -7.43 -10.61 -30.23
C ALA A 738 -8.25 -11.90 -30.48
N THR A 739 -9.13 -12.29 -29.54
CA THR A 739 -9.73 -13.63 -29.48
C THR A 739 -11.25 -13.63 -29.45
N GLY A 740 -11.85 -12.53 -29.04
CA GLY A 740 -13.28 -12.43 -28.69
C GLY A 740 -13.63 -13.12 -27.38
N LEU A 741 -12.66 -13.44 -26.51
CA LEU A 741 -12.88 -14.09 -25.20
C LEU A 741 -12.80 -13.06 -24.08
N TRP A 742 -13.83 -12.94 -23.27
CA TRP A 742 -13.78 -12.20 -22.01
C TRP A 742 -13.20 -13.07 -20.90
N ILE A 743 -11.99 -12.78 -20.47
CA ILE A 743 -11.36 -13.46 -19.31
C ILE A 743 -11.69 -12.65 -18.05
N ARG A 744 -12.54 -13.20 -17.20
CA ARG A 744 -13.03 -12.56 -15.97
C ARG A 744 -12.37 -13.08 -14.70
N GLU A 745 -11.38 -13.96 -14.83
CA GLU A 745 -10.63 -14.53 -13.72
C GLU A 745 -9.12 -14.37 -13.94
N LEU A 746 -8.44 -13.65 -13.03
CA LEU A 746 -6.99 -13.49 -13.03
C LEU A 746 -6.28 -14.66 -12.31
N PRO A 747 -5.05 -14.98 -12.70
CA PRO A 747 -4.32 -14.47 -13.84
C PRO A 747 -4.87 -14.99 -15.19
N ILE A 748 -4.63 -14.21 -16.25
CA ILE A 748 -4.95 -14.58 -17.64
C ILE A 748 -3.88 -15.56 -18.13
N THR A 749 -4.13 -16.86 -17.97
CA THR A 749 -3.15 -17.89 -18.35
C THR A 749 -3.35 -18.34 -19.80
N SER A 750 -2.28 -18.85 -20.40
CA SER A 750 -2.34 -19.48 -21.74
C SER A 750 -3.37 -20.60 -21.81
N GLU A 751 -3.52 -21.39 -20.74
CA GLU A 751 -4.52 -22.45 -20.62
C GLU A 751 -5.95 -21.91 -20.77
N LYS A 752 -6.30 -20.80 -20.03
CA LYS A 752 -7.65 -20.18 -20.11
C LYS A 752 -7.95 -19.69 -21.53
N ILE A 753 -6.94 -19.14 -22.23
CA ILE A 753 -7.09 -18.66 -23.60
C ILE A 753 -7.33 -19.83 -24.56
N VAL A 754 -6.48 -20.86 -24.52
CA VAL A 754 -6.59 -22.02 -25.42
C VAL A 754 -7.90 -22.77 -25.19
N MET A 755 -8.24 -23.05 -23.93
CA MET A 755 -9.50 -23.73 -23.60
C MET A 755 -10.73 -22.92 -24.04
N GLY A 756 -10.76 -21.63 -23.79
CA GLY A 756 -11.85 -20.75 -24.24
C GLY A 756 -11.97 -20.68 -25.78
N LEU A 757 -10.84 -20.71 -26.51
CA LEU A 757 -10.87 -20.78 -27.99
C LEU A 757 -11.34 -22.14 -28.52
N LEU A 758 -11.07 -23.24 -27.80
CA LEU A 758 -11.56 -24.58 -28.17
C LEU A 758 -13.08 -24.70 -27.94
N GLU A 759 -13.60 -24.11 -26.85
CA GLU A 759 -15.03 -24.09 -26.55
C GLU A 759 -15.85 -23.25 -27.55
N LYS A 760 -15.23 -22.26 -28.22
CA LYS A 760 -15.83 -21.46 -29.28
C LYS A 760 -15.92 -22.14 -30.64
N LYS A 761 -15.10 -23.14 -30.89
CA LYS A 761 -15.13 -23.95 -32.12
C LYS A 761 -16.24 -24.99 -32.07
#